data_20e75712c0fbc0eb305260b2cb4203c9
#
_entry.id   20e75712c0fbc0eb305260b2cb4203c9
#
_cell.length_a   1.000
_cell.length_b   1.000
_cell.length_c   1.000
_cell.angle_alpha   90.00
_cell.angle_beta   90.00
_cell.angle_gamma   90.00
#
_symmetry.space_group_name_H-M   'P 1'
#
loop_
_entity.id
_entity.type
_entity.pdbx_description
1 polymer ?
#
loop_
_entity_poly.entity_id
_entity_poly.type
_entity_poly.pdbx_seq_one_letter_code
_entity_poly.pdbx_strand_id
1 'polypeptide(L)'
;MKCKNLLFSAVLMALALPATAQHKTVLYDSTSVVMEESGLSHVINHQRVRANDFAGCKELATVKIDYDPLSAYVEFRQVLLHHANGNVEDVLLRVYDYVAPARLIYWGASQKMVHIGHLDPGDEIEYVTYRKGFTYALLSGDDDERYIPPMRGHFYDIVPFWSDSPVNKKVYQVSALTAKNLRFELYNCGAQFDCGVQIDSTVQGDRTVYTFTKDNITPLKREPRALANNDIQPKLLLSTSPNWQAKSVWFYGVNEDYGSFVPTPEVQAKVNELVRTAKTEQDSIAILTHWVADNIRYAGISMGPGEGFTLHNAQMNFTDRCGVCKDKAGMLVTMLRAAGFKAYAAMTMAHERIDRIPADQFNHSVCAVQHRNGTFEMLDPTWVPNVRELWSSAEQQQGYLIGLPEGADLAYTPLSAPENHYVRINANTQIGQDGSLSGSITITAEGQSDAAVRGVFSCRTAEWMRNMELELRKIAPAARITKIQHTDNDNYLKQPVSITYHFSIPDFAVIDKHTLIFTPLSARNFFSRAMSHLRFDTAPETRTQPFADACSRLVEIKETITLPAEYKHLHFPFVNGVANPAASFGCQYWMEGNTLTFAESALLGKRVYDPADWSAFRQTVANQKMLAETPVILTK
;
A
#
# COMPACT_ATOMS: atom_id res chain seq x y z
N MET A 1 35.82 49.67 -47.04
CA MET A 1 36.08 49.41 -45.63
C MET A 1 35.42 48.05 -45.30
N LYS A 2 36.21 47.07 -44.89
CA LYS A 2 35.80 45.63 -44.72
C LYS A 2 35.13 45.44 -43.37
N CYS A 3 33.87 44.96 -43.32
CA CYS A 3 33.27 44.42 -42.12
C CYS A 3 33.56 42.91 -42.02
N LYS A 4 34.18 42.49 -40.91
CA LYS A 4 34.49 41.12 -40.59
C LYS A 4 33.26 40.46 -39.95
N ASN A 5 32.84 39.35 -40.53
CA ASN A 5 31.87 38.42 -39.92
C ASN A 5 32.54 37.68 -38.78
N LEU A 6 31.99 37.79 -37.55
CA LEU A 6 32.27 36.89 -36.43
C LEU A 6 31.23 35.78 -36.44
N LEU A 7 31.69 34.55 -36.77
CA LEU A 7 30.93 33.33 -36.50
C LEU A 7 31.01 33.00 -35.00
N PHE A 8 29.87 33.04 -34.33
CA PHE A 8 29.73 32.43 -32.99
C PHE A 8 29.45 30.92 -33.16
N SER A 9 30.44 30.10 -32.85
CA SER A 9 30.27 28.68 -32.69
C SER A 9 29.61 28.40 -31.33
N ALA A 10 28.31 28.07 -31.32
CA ALA A 10 27.64 27.54 -30.13
C ALA A 10 28.11 26.09 -29.92
N VAL A 11 28.95 25.90 -28.91
CA VAL A 11 29.26 24.56 -28.38
C VAL A 11 28.04 24.12 -27.59
N LEU A 12 27.25 23.16 -28.15
CA LEU A 12 26.26 22.42 -27.39
C LEU A 12 27.03 21.50 -26.40
N MET A 13 27.16 21.95 -25.15
CA MET A 13 27.43 21.04 -24.05
C MET A 13 26.17 20.17 -23.84
N ALA A 14 26.19 18.95 -24.35
CA ALA A 14 25.29 17.92 -23.91
C ALA A 14 25.54 17.69 -22.41
N LEU A 15 24.68 18.21 -21.55
CA LEU A 15 24.60 17.83 -20.16
C LEU A 15 24.21 16.35 -20.13
N ALA A 16 25.22 15.48 -20.03
CA ALA A 16 25.01 14.09 -19.65
C ALA A 16 24.39 14.13 -18.24
N LEU A 17 23.10 13.88 -18.14
CA LEU A 17 22.47 13.59 -16.85
C LEU A 17 23.28 12.43 -16.24
N PRO A 18 23.67 12.49 -14.96
CA PRO A 18 24.38 11.39 -14.35
C PRO A 18 23.48 10.15 -14.45
N ALA A 19 23.91 9.16 -15.20
CA ALA A 19 23.36 7.82 -15.10
C ALA A 19 23.42 7.46 -13.61
N THR A 20 22.30 7.09 -13.00
CA THR A 20 22.31 6.59 -11.62
C THR A 20 23.33 5.47 -11.58
N ALA A 21 24.38 5.63 -10.77
CA ALA A 21 25.44 4.66 -10.67
C ALA A 21 24.83 3.32 -10.27
N GLN A 22 24.95 2.33 -11.16
CA GLN A 22 24.46 0.98 -10.89
C GLN A 22 25.57 0.24 -10.17
N HIS A 23 25.38 0.11 -8.85
CA HIS A 23 26.40 -0.39 -7.94
C HIS A 23 26.81 -1.83 -8.19
N LYS A 24 25.93 -2.63 -8.79
CA LYS A 24 26.17 -4.04 -9.13
C LYS A 24 25.52 -4.44 -10.44
N THR A 25 25.99 -5.52 -11.04
CA THR A 25 25.43 -6.14 -12.25
C THR A 25 25.27 -7.63 -12.03
N VAL A 26 24.09 -8.17 -12.25
CA VAL A 26 23.83 -9.60 -12.27
C VAL A 26 24.26 -10.12 -13.65
N LEU A 27 25.35 -10.87 -13.70
CA LEU A 27 25.89 -11.42 -14.96
C LEU A 27 25.04 -12.60 -15.43
N TYR A 28 24.55 -13.39 -14.46
CA TYR A 28 23.74 -14.56 -14.71
C TYR A 28 22.81 -14.83 -13.53
N ASP A 29 21.55 -15.14 -13.81
CA ASP A 29 20.54 -15.58 -12.84
C ASP A 29 19.75 -16.74 -13.47
N SER A 30 19.94 -17.94 -12.96
CA SER A 30 19.26 -19.13 -13.44
C SER A 30 18.55 -19.84 -12.31
N THR A 31 17.28 -20.12 -12.51
CA THR A 31 16.47 -20.91 -11.58
C THR A 31 15.94 -22.15 -12.31
N SER A 32 16.18 -23.33 -11.73
CA SER A 32 15.65 -24.60 -12.21
C SER A 32 14.76 -25.23 -11.14
N VAL A 33 13.51 -25.49 -11.51
CA VAL A 33 12.49 -26.07 -10.64
C VAL A 33 12.12 -27.46 -11.13
N VAL A 34 12.16 -28.46 -10.25
CA VAL A 34 11.61 -29.79 -10.49
C VAL A 34 10.47 -30.00 -9.51
N MET A 35 9.26 -30.16 -10.02
CA MET A 35 8.05 -30.38 -9.22
C MET A 35 7.75 -31.87 -9.14
N GLU A 36 7.55 -32.42 -7.94
CA GLU A 36 7.08 -33.78 -7.72
C GLU A 36 5.55 -33.91 -7.90
N GLU A 37 5.04 -35.12 -7.94
CA GLU A 37 3.60 -35.39 -7.98
C GLU A 37 2.86 -34.83 -6.75
N SER A 38 3.50 -34.89 -5.60
CA SER A 38 3.02 -34.33 -4.33
C SER A 38 2.88 -32.81 -4.31
N GLY A 39 3.43 -32.11 -5.30
CA GLY A 39 3.58 -30.65 -5.31
C GLY A 39 4.87 -30.16 -4.64
N LEU A 40 5.64 -31.07 -4.02
CA LEU A 40 6.97 -30.72 -3.50
C LEU A 40 7.85 -30.26 -4.64
N SER A 41 8.56 -29.17 -4.45
CA SER A 41 9.47 -28.62 -5.45
C SER A 41 10.93 -28.63 -4.98
N HIS A 42 11.83 -28.93 -5.91
CA HIS A 42 13.27 -28.82 -5.77
C HIS A 42 13.73 -27.69 -6.66
N VAL A 43 14.29 -26.66 -6.06
CA VAL A 43 14.70 -25.44 -6.75
C VAL A 43 16.21 -25.28 -6.63
N ILE A 44 16.89 -25.16 -7.75
CA ILE A 44 18.29 -24.76 -7.80
C ILE A 44 18.35 -23.36 -8.40
N ASN A 45 18.91 -22.42 -7.66
CA ASN A 45 19.19 -21.09 -8.18
C ASN A 45 20.71 -20.91 -8.27
N HIS A 46 21.19 -20.48 -9.43
CA HIS A 46 22.59 -20.15 -9.70
C HIS A 46 22.69 -18.70 -10.11
N GLN A 47 23.39 -17.91 -9.34
CA GLN A 47 23.61 -16.48 -9.61
C GLN A 47 25.10 -16.15 -9.64
N ARG A 48 25.47 -15.20 -10.52
CA ARG A 48 26.77 -14.54 -10.55
C ARG A 48 26.57 -13.03 -10.65
N VAL A 49 27.13 -12.30 -9.68
CA VAL A 49 26.91 -10.86 -9.51
C VAL A 49 28.24 -10.15 -9.36
N ARG A 50 28.46 -9.09 -10.15
CA ARG A 50 29.66 -8.24 -10.10
C ARG A 50 29.39 -7.00 -9.25
N ALA A 51 30.34 -6.63 -8.38
CA ALA A 51 30.40 -5.33 -7.74
C ALA A 51 31.00 -4.31 -8.71
N ASN A 52 30.27 -3.24 -9.05
CA ASN A 52 30.75 -2.24 -10.00
C ASN A 52 31.53 -1.11 -9.32
N ASP A 53 31.26 -0.87 -8.05
CA ASP A 53 31.88 0.16 -7.22
C ASP A 53 31.89 -0.25 -5.74
N PHE A 54 32.41 0.61 -4.85
CA PHE A 54 32.46 0.34 -3.41
C PHE A 54 31.08 0.22 -2.75
N ALA A 55 30.05 0.87 -3.28
CA ALA A 55 28.68 0.70 -2.77
C ALA A 55 28.17 -0.72 -3.11
N GLY A 56 28.45 -1.20 -4.32
CA GLY A 56 28.20 -2.59 -4.71
C GLY A 56 28.97 -3.61 -3.88
N CYS A 57 30.23 -3.34 -3.57
CA CYS A 57 31.02 -4.17 -2.66
C CYS A 57 30.35 -4.28 -1.28
N LYS A 58 29.87 -3.16 -0.74
CA LYS A 58 29.16 -3.15 0.55
C LYS A 58 27.85 -3.93 0.50
N GLU A 59 27.07 -3.81 -0.57
CA GLU A 59 25.82 -4.57 -0.74
C GLU A 59 26.08 -6.08 -0.83
N LEU A 60 27.15 -6.48 -1.53
CA LEU A 60 27.49 -7.86 -1.77
C LEU A 60 28.34 -8.51 -0.66
N ALA A 61 28.82 -7.74 0.32
CA ALA A 61 29.63 -8.26 1.43
C ALA A 61 28.93 -9.35 2.26
N THR A 62 27.60 -9.43 2.17
CA THR A 62 26.80 -10.49 2.79
C THR A 62 25.65 -10.86 1.85
N VAL A 63 25.59 -12.12 1.43
CA VAL A 63 24.44 -12.67 0.71
C VAL A 63 23.48 -13.31 1.71
N LYS A 64 22.17 -13.05 1.55
CA LYS A 64 21.11 -13.49 2.45
C LYS A 64 19.98 -14.13 1.69
N ILE A 65 19.45 -15.22 2.23
CA ILE A 65 18.23 -15.88 1.73
C ILE A 65 17.27 -16.04 2.89
N ASP A 66 16.12 -15.40 2.78
CA ASP A 66 15.05 -15.54 3.76
C ASP A 66 14.23 -16.78 3.44
N TYR A 67 13.87 -17.53 4.45
CA TYR A 67 13.01 -18.70 4.32
C TYR A 67 12.24 -18.97 5.61
N ASP A 68 11.12 -19.64 5.46
CA ASP A 68 10.35 -20.21 6.56
C ASP A 68 10.73 -21.68 6.72
N PRO A 69 11.37 -22.08 7.83
CA PRO A 69 11.75 -23.47 8.06
C PRO A 69 10.58 -24.46 8.08
N LEU A 70 9.36 -23.98 8.34
CA LEU A 70 8.15 -24.81 8.30
C LEU A 70 7.74 -25.17 6.89
N SER A 71 8.02 -24.29 5.89
CA SER A 71 7.61 -24.49 4.50
C SER A 71 8.75 -24.87 3.57
N ALA A 72 10.00 -24.61 3.95
CA ALA A 72 11.15 -24.82 3.07
C ALA A 72 12.44 -25.17 3.83
N TYR A 73 13.23 -26.06 3.23
CA TYR A 73 14.65 -26.24 3.52
C TYR A 73 15.48 -25.46 2.50
N VAL A 74 16.52 -24.76 2.95
CA VAL A 74 17.42 -23.97 2.11
C VAL A 74 18.87 -24.24 2.47
N GLU A 75 19.73 -24.40 1.46
CA GLU A 75 21.18 -24.54 1.63
C GLU A 75 21.94 -23.79 0.52
N PHE A 76 23.13 -23.29 0.83
CA PHE A 76 24.14 -22.94 -0.16
C PHE A 76 24.93 -24.20 -0.52
N ARG A 77 25.01 -24.53 -1.80
CA ARG A 77 25.82 -25.66 -2.32
C ARG A 77 27.19 -25.22 -2.79
N GLN A 78 27.32 -23.94 -3.20
CA GLN A 78 28.56 -23.34 -3.65
C GLN A 78 28.51 -21.84 -3.37
N VAL A 79 29.63 -21.26 -2.96
CA VAL A 79 29.82 -19.80 -2.91
C VAL A 79 31.28 -19.50 -3.26
N LEU A 80 31.48 -18.85 -4.39
CA LEU A 80 32.79 -18.49 -4.91
C LEU A 80 32.94 -16.98 -5.00
N LEU A 81 34.08 -16.47 -4.56
CA LEU A 81 34.50 -15.11 -4.76
C LEU A 81 35.55 -15.09 -5.89
N HIS A 82 35.20 -14.50 -7.02
CA HIS A 82 36.08 -14.29 -8.15
C HIS A 82 36.66 -12.89 -8.06
N HIS A 83 37.92 -12.79 -7.75
CA HIS A 83 38.65 -11.52 -7.74
C HIS A 83 38.94 -11.00 -9.13
N ALA A 84 38.93 -9.68 -9.28
CA ALA A 84 39.24 -9.02 -10.57
C ALA A 84 40.64 -9.37 -11.10
N ASN A 85 41.57 -9.83 -10.24
CA ASN A 85 42.89 -10.30 -10.61
C ASN A 85 42.92 -11.76 -11.12
N GLY A 86 41.78 -12.44 -11.17
CA GLY A 86 41.63 -13.82 -11.65
C GLY A 86 41.71 -14.90 -10.57
N ASN A 87 42.00 -14.55 -9.32
CA ASN A 87 41.96 -15.51 -8.22
C ASN A 87 40.52 -15.88 -7.88
N VAL A 88 40.29 -17.12 -7.41
CA VAL A 88 38.99 -17.60 -6.95
C VAL A 88 39.11 -18.16 -5.54
N GLU A 89 38.25 -17.70 -4.64
CA GLU A 89 38.18 -18.17 -3.26
C GLU A 89 36.83 -18.88 -3.02
N ASP A 90 36.88 -20.07 -2.43
CA ASP A 90 35.68 -20.75 -1.96
C ASP A 90 35.36 -20.26 -0.51
N VAL A 91 34.20 -19.64 -0.36
CA VAL A 91 33.76 -19.07 0.93
C VAL A 91 32.54 -19.80 1.50
N LEU A 92 32.21 -20.98 1.01
CA LEU A 92 31.06 -21.78 1.45
C LEU A 92 31.07 -22.04 2.97
N LEU A 93 32.24 -22.23 3.58
CA LEU A 93 32.36 -22.45 5.02
C LEU A 93 31.99 -21.21 5.89
N ARG A 94 31.76 -20.05 5.26
CA ARG A 94 31.30 -18.83 5.96
C ARG A 94 29.77 -18.71 6.00
N VAL A 95 29.06 -19.77 5.61
CA VAL A 95 27.59 -19.83 5.69
C VAL A 95 27.14 -20.13 7.11
N TYR A 96 26.11 -19.45 7.56
CA TYR A 96 25.47 -19.68 8.86
C TYR A 96 23.97 -19.37 8.83
N ASP A 97 23.24 -19.95 9.77
CA ASP A 97 21.84 -19.67 9.99
C ASP A 97 21.65 -18.52 10.98
N TYR A 98 20.77 -17.61 10.67
CA TYR A 98 20.40 -16.49 11.50
C TYR A 98 18.89 -16.46 11.72
N VAL A 99 18.47 -16.43 12.98
CA VAL A 99 17.07 -16.22 13.32
C VAL A 99 16.72 -14.76 13.00
N ALA A 100 15.68 -14.54 12.25
CA ALA A 100 15.27 -13.20 11.85
C ALA A 100 15.03 -12.29 13.08
N PRO A 101 15.29 -10.98 12.95
CA PRO A 101 15.07 -10.02 14.05
C PRO A 101 13.65 -10.13 14.60
N ALA A 102 13.47 -9.86 15.89
CA ALA A 102 12.20 -9.96 16.61
C ALA A 102 11.01 -9.25 15.93
N ARG A 103 11.26 -8.21 15.13
CA ARG A 103 10.24 -7.52 14.31
C ARG A 103 9.71 -8.34 13.14
N LEU A 104 10.39 -9.43 12.76
CA LEU A 104 10.02 -10.37 11.70
C LEU A 104 9.57 -11.73 12.27
N ILE A 105 9.30 -11.81 13.55
CA ILE A 105 8.94 -13.03 14.28
C ILE A 105 7.63 -13.68 13.79
N TYR A 106 6.79 -12.93 13.08
CA TYR A 106 5.49 -13.44 12.64
C TYR A 106 5.50 -14.79 11.97
N TRP A 107 6.59 -15.11 11.29
CA TRP A 107 6.69 -16.22 10.38
C TRP A 107 7.65 -17.31 10.83
N GLY A 108 8.25 -17.19 12.02
CA GLY A 108 9.37 -18.04 12.37
C GLY A 108 10.52 -17.95 11.35
N ALA A 109 10.56 -16.84 10.57
CA ALA A 109 11.50 -16.67 9.47
C ALA A 109 12.94 -16.83 9.93
N SER A 110 13.72 -17.53 9.12
CA SER A 110 15.16 -17.68 9.25
C SER A 110 15.86 -17.09 8.04
N GLN A 111 17.12 -16.72 8.21
CA GLN A 111 17.99 -16.31 7.11
C GLN A 111 19.16 -17.27 7.00
N LYS A 112 19.40 -17.80 5.81
CA LYS A 112 20.67 -18.42 5.47
C LYS A 112 21.57 -17.33 4.95
N MET A 113 22.73 -17.12 5.60
CA MET A 113 23.63 -16.01 5.31
C MET A 113 25.04 -16.51 5.02
N VAL A 114 25.73 -15.83 4.12
CA VAL A 114 27.17 -16.03 3.92
C VAL A 114 27.88 -14.68 3.98
N HIS A 115 28.92 -14.59 4.80
CA HIS A 115 29.84 -13.47 4.84
C HIS A 115 30.92 -13.63 3.79
N ILE A 116 30.83 -12.84 2.73
CA ILE A 116 31.82 -12.86 1.65
C ILE A 116 33.16 -12.29 2.14
N GLY A 117 33.12 -11.22 2.93
CA GLY A 117 34.29 -10.52 3.43
C GLY A 117 34.63 -9.28 2.61
N HIS A 118 35.92 -9.02 2.44
CA HIS A 118 36.41 -7.87 1.68
C HIS A 118 36.21 -8.09 0.17
N LEU A 119 35.69 -7.07 -0.49
CA LEU A 119 35.44 -7.02 -1.94
C LEU A 119 36.03 -5.73 -2.50
N ASP A 120 36.62 -5.82 -3.67
CA ASP A 120 37.03 -4.69 -4.49
C ASP A 120 36.10 -4.48 -5.69
N PRO A 121 35.95 -3.26 -6.20
CA PRO A 121 35.22 -3.03 -7.44
C PRO A 121 35.76 -3.91 -8.59
N GLY A 122 34.86 -4.63 -9.26
CA GLY A 122 35.19 -5.60 -10.29
C GLY A 122 35.20 -7.06 -9.82
N ASP A 123 35.19 -7.31 -8.49
CA ASP A 123 35.01 -8.66 -7.94
C ASP A 123 33.60 -9.18 -8.22
N GLU A 124 33.48 -10.50 -8.36
CA GLU A 124 32.21 -11.16 -8.63
C GLU A 124 31.94 -12.25 -7.59
N ILE A 125 30.68 -12.33 -7.16
CA ILE A 125 30.21 -13.40 -6.30
C ILE A 125 29.37 -14.35 -7.14
N GLU A 126 29.71 -15.62 -7.08
CA GLU A 126 28.96 -16.71 -7.71
C GLU A 126 28.45 -17.66 -6.62
N TYR A 127 27.16 -17.95 -6.62
CA TYR A 127 26.60 -18.88 -5.67
C TYR A 127 25.52 -19.77 -6.27
N VAL A 128 25.47 -20.99 -5.76
CA VAL A 128 24.42 -21.96 -6.05
C VAL A 128 23.67 -22.27 -4.77
N THR A 129 22.37 -22.09 -4.80
CA THR A 129 21.49 -22.45 -3.69
C THR A 129 20.55 -23.58 -4.08
N TYR A 130 20.17 -24.37 -3.10
CA TYR A 130 19.13 -25.37 -3.23
C TYR A 130 18.04 -25.09 -2.23
N ARG A 131 16.79 -25.15 -2.70
CA ARG A 131 15.60 -25.07 -1.87
C ARG A 131 14.72 -26.30 -2.11
N LYS A 132 14.23 -26.90 -1.04
CA LYS A 132 13.21 -27.94 -1.08
C LYS A 132 12.01 -27.46 -0.30
N GLY A 133 10.82 -27.53 -0.86
CA GLY A 133 9.62 -27.09 -0.16
C GLY A 133 8.35 -27.14 -0.99
N PHE A 134 7.27 -26.91 -0.31
CA PHE A 134 5.97 -26.75 -0.93
C PHE A 134 5.67 -25.27 -1.17
N THR A 135 4.94 -24.98 -2.21
CA THR A 135 4.38 -23.65 -2.42
C THR A 135 3.09 -23.45 -1.60
N TYR A 136 2.36 -24.54 -1.36
CA TYR A 136 1.05 -24.52 -0.70
C TYR A 136 0.98 -25.34 0.61
N ALA A 137 2.07 -25.84 1.13
CA ALA A 137 2.04 -26.71 2.31
C ALA A 137 3.26 -26.49 3.19
N LEU A 138 3.15 -26.91 4.44
CA LEU A 138 4.26 -26.97 5.37
C LEU A 138 5.06 -28.27 5.18
N LEU A 139 6.37 -28.23 5.48
CA LEU A 139 7.24 -29.40 5.59
C LEU A 139 7.03 -30.10 6.94
N SER A 140 5.82 -30.43 7.32
CA SER A 140 5.60 -31.21 8.54
C SER A 140 5.91 -32.68 8.28
N GLY A 141 6.38 -33.40 9.31
CA GLY A 141 6.61 -34.85 9.24
C GLY A 141 5.37 -35.59 8.79
N ASP A 142 5.57 -36.74 8.18
CA ASP A 142 4.60 -37.52 7.41
C ASP A 142 3.28 -37.90 8.14
N ASP A 143 3.17 -37.61 9.44
CA ASP A 143 2.09 -38.14 10.28
C ASP A 143 1.11 -37.11 10.84
N ASP A 144 1.25 -35.80 10.50
CA ASP A 144 0.30 -34.82 11.02
C ASP A 144 -0.84 -34.53 10.02
N GLU A 145 -1.82 -35.43 9.99
CA GLU A 145 -3.05 -35.31 9.19
C GLU A 145 -3.87 -34.03 9.49
N ARG A 146 -3.56 -33.33 10.59
CA ARG A 146 -4.18 -32.04 10.94
C ARG A 146 -3.76 -30.90 10.00
N TYR A 147 -2.64 -31.06 9.34
CA TYR A 147 -2.24 -30.16 8.26
C TYR A 147 -2.82 -30.66 6.94
N ILE A 148 -3.94 -30.11 6.55
CA ILE A 148 -4.44 -30.27 5.20
C ILE A 148 -3.61 -29.33 4.32
N PRO A 149 -2.65 -29.84 3.53
CA PRO A 149 -1.91 -29.01 2.62
C PRO A 149 -2.89 -28.37 1.64
N PRO A 150 -2.89 -27.07 1.53
CA PRO A 150 -3.72 -26.39 0.56
C PRO A 150 -3.43 -26.96 -0.81
N MET A 151 -4.43 -27.54 -1.44
CA MET A 151 -4.26 -28.03 -2.80
C MET A 151 -3.03 -28.96 -2.94
N ARG A 152 -2.94 -29.99 -2.09
CA ARG A 152 -1.88 -30.99 -2.15
C ARG A 152 -1.68 -31.47 -3.60
N GLY A 153 -0.44 -31.52 -4.06
CA GLY A 153 -0.10 -31.88 -5.43
C GLY A 153 -0.15 -30.73 -6.43
N HIS A 154 -0.42 -29.50 -5.99
CA HIS A 154 -0.36 -28.31 -6.83
C HIS A 154 0.86 -27.44 -6.53
N PHE A 155 1.25 -26.66 -7.54
CA PHE A 155 2.41 -25.79 -7.53
C PHE A 155 2.02 -24.44 -8.16
N TYR A 156 2.63 -23.37 -7.69
CA TYR A 156 2.64 -22.07 -8.36
C TYR A 156 4.00 -21.40 -8.20
N ASP A 157 4.30 -20.44 -9.09
CA ASP A 157 5.40 -19.52 -8.90
C ASP A 157 5.09 -18.15 -9.51
N ILE A 158 5.70 -17.10 -8.97
CA ILE A 158 5.63 -15.71 -9.43
C ILE A 158 7.05 -15.27 -9.72
N VAL A 159 7.40 -15.23 -11.00
CA VAL A 159 8.78 -14.99 -11.45
C VAL A 159 8.90 -13.58 -12.02
N PRO A 160 9.59 -12.64 -11.34
CA PRO A 160 9.85 -11.32 -11.90
C PRO A 160 10.86 -11.40 -13.05
N PHE A 161 10.55 -10.83 -14.21
CA PHE A 161 11.47 -10.57 -15.31
C PHE A 161 11.92 -9.10 -15.32
N TRP A 162 12.09 -8.56 -14.14
CA TRP A 162 12.63 -7.24 -13.84
C TRP A 162 13.62 -7.30 -12.67
N SER A 163 14.43 -6.27 -12.51
CA SER A 163 15.40 -6.14 -11.43
C SER A 163 15.71 -4.68 -11.16
N ASP A 164 16.15 -4.35 -9.93
CA ASP A 164 16.67 -3.04 -9.55
C ASP A 164 18.13 -2.83 -9.98
N SER A 165 18.77 -3.88 -10.51
CA SER A 165 20.12 -3.86 -11.07
C SER A 165 20.10 -4.46 -12.46
N PRO A 166 21.04 -4.11 -13.37
CA PRO A 166 21.15 -4.77 -14.67
C PRO A 166 21.33 -6.27 -14.52
N VAL A 167 20.63 -7.04 -15.36
CA VAL A 167 20.80 -8.49 -15.46
C VAL A 167 21.14 -8.82 -16.90
N ASN A 168 22.33 -9.40 -17.13
CA ASN A 168 22.75 -9.74 -18.48
C ASN A 168 21.94 -10.91 -19.04
N LYS A 169 21.71 -11.94 -18.22
CA LYS A 169 20.89 -13.09 -18.60
C LYS A 169 20.11 -13.65 -17.42
N LYS A 170 18.80 -13.81 -17.61
CA LYS A 170 17.91 -14.52 -16.69
C LYS A 170 17.29 -15.73 -17.37
N VAL A 171 17.36 -16.88 -16.69
CA VAL A 171 16.75 -18.14 -17.12
C VAL A 171 15.88 -18.67 -16.01
N TYR A 172 14.64 -19.01 -16.32
CA TYR A 172 13.76 -19.76 -15.41
C TYR A 172 13.31 -21.02 -16.12
N GLN A 173 13.56 -22.16 -15.51
CA GLN A 173 13.16 -23.46 -16.04
C GLN A 173 12.29 -24.20 -15.02
N VAL A 174 11.19 -24.80 -15.49
CA VAL A 174 10.33 -25.62 -14.66
C VAL A 174 10.04 -26.95 -15.35
N SER A 175 10.29 -28.04 -14.63
CA SER A 175 9.95 -29.41 -15.02
C SER A 175 8.75 -29.89 -14.21
N ALA A 176 7.62 -30.07 -14.88
CA ALA A 176 6.36 -30.51 -14.29
C ALA A 176 5.88 -31.80 -14.97
N LEU A 177 5.15 -32.66 -14.22
CA LEU A 177 4.44 -33.77 -14.83
C LEU A 177 3.44 -33.25 -15.86
N THR A 178 3.46 -33.75 -17.07
CA THR A 178 2.61 -33.30 -18.18
C THR A 178 1.12 -33.41 -17.80
N ALA A 179 0.75 -34.43 -17.04
CA ALA A 179 -0.61 -34.66 -16.56
C ALA A 179 -1.10 -33.55 -15.58
N LYS A 180 -0.21 -32.80 -14.93
CA LYS A 180 -0.56 -31.69 -14.03
C LYS A 180 -1.01 -30.42 -14.75
N ASN A 181 -0.86 -30.35 -16.07
CA ASN A 181 -1.28 -29.22 -16.90
C ASN A 181 -0.84 -27.86 -16.38
N LEU A 182 0.46 -27.62 -16.31
CA LEU A 182 1.03 -26.34 -15.87
C LEU A 182 0.59 -25.22 -16.82
N ARG A 183 -0.16 -24.27 -16.28
CA ARG A 183 -0.56 -23.05 -16.99
C ARG A 183 0.37 -21.91 -16.62
N PHE A 184 0.66 -21.05 -17.59
CA PHE A 184 1.48 -19.88 -17.35
C PHE A 184 1.01 -18.69 -18.19
N GLU A 185 1.35 -17.50 -17.74
CA GLU A 185 1.05 -16.25 -18.44
C GLU A 185 2.08 -15.17 -18.08
N LEU A 186 2.48 -14.37 -19.08
CA LEU A 186 3.31 -13.19 -18.91
C LEU A 186 2.42 -11.95 -18.74
N TYR A 187 2.73 -11.13 -17.74
CA TYR A 187 2.00 -9.92 -17.41
C TYR A 187 2.87 -8.68 -17.57
N ASN A 188 2.22 -7.53 -17.74
CA ASN A 188 2.85 -6.21 -17.86
C ASN A 188 3.80 -6.09 -19.07
N CYS A 189 3.51 -6.80 -20.14
CA CYS A 189 4.19 -6.69 -21.42
C CYS A 189 3.76 -5.41 -22.12
N GLY A 190 4.63 -4.79 -22.92
CA GLY A 190 4.35 -3.58 -23.68
C GLY A 190 3.17 -3.73 -24.67
N ALA A 191 2.86 -2.67 -25.40
CA ALA A 191 1.69 -2.56 -26.30
C ALA A 191 1.56 -3.68 -27.36
N GLN A 192 2.62 -4.44 -27.61
CA GLN A 192 2.64 -5.59 -28.53
C GLN A 192 2.62 -6.94 -27.78
N PHE A 193 2.39 -6.96 -26.47
CA PHE A 193 2.51 -8.15 -25.61
C PHE A 193 3.87 -8.83 -25.66
N ASP A 194 4.90 -8.12 -26.10
CA ASP A 194 6.28 -8.60 -26.13
C ASP A 194 7.02 -8.17 -24.85
N CYS A 195 7.21 -9.14 -23.96
CA CYS A 195 8.05 -8.95 -22.76
C CYS A 195 9.55 -9.14 -23.05
N GLY A 196 9.93 -9.49 -24.26
CA GLY A 196 11.30 -9.90 -24.60
C GLY A 196 11.71 -11.19 -23.88
N VAL A 197 10.75 -12.04 -23.51
CA VAL A 197 10.99 -13.34 -22.87
C VAL A 197 10.82 -14.42 -23.93
N GLN A 198 11.90 -15.16 -24.21
CA GLN A 198 11.86 -16.34 -25.06
C GLN A 198 11.30 -17.52 -24.27
N ILE A 199 10.41 -18.29 -24.89
CA ILE A 199 9.73 -19.42 -24.27
C ILE A 199 9.97 -20.67 -25.12
N ASP A 200 10.61 -21.66 -24.50
CA ASP A 200 10.84 -22.97 -25.09
C ASP A 200 10.20 -24.05 -24.23
N SER A 201 9.76 -25.15 -24.87
CA SER A 201 9.25 -26.32 -24.15
C SER A 201 9.71 -27.62 -24.80
N THR A 202 10.01 -28.61 -23.97
CA THR A 202 10.45 -29.94 -24.40
C THR A 202 9.75 -31.01 -23.54
N VAL A 203 9.20 -32.02 -24.20
CA VAL A 203 8.65 -33.20 -23.50
C VAL A 203 9.77 -34.21 -23.26
N GLN A 204 9.92 -34.64 -22.02
CA GLN A 204 10.92 -35.61 -21.57
C GLN A 204 10.22 -36.71 -20.75
N GLY A 205 9.87 -37.81 -21.42
CA GLY A 205 9.08 -38.88 -20.81
C GLY A 205 7.68 -38.41 -20.41
N ASP A 206 7.35 -38.53 -19.14
CA ASP A 206 6.07 -38.09 -18.55
C ASP A 206 6.06 -36.61 -18.11
N ARG A 207 7.16 -35.89 -18.36
CA ARG A 207 7.35 -34.50 -17.93
C ARG A 207 7.43 -33.54 -19.12
N THR A 208 6.96 -32.34 -18.89
CA THR A 208 7.21 -31.19 -19.78
C THR A 208 8.12 -30.21 -19.07
N VAL A 209 9.21 -29.84 -19.74
CA VAL A 209 10.17 -28.83 -19.29
C VAL A 209 9.90 -27.55 -20.06
N TYR A 210 9.55 -26.50 -19.35
CA TYR A 210 9.40 -25.14 -19.89
C TYR A 210 10.62 -24.31 -19.50
N THR A 211 11.13 -23.54 -20.45
CA THR A 211 12.27 -22.63 -20.23
C THR A 211 11.90 -21.23 -20.69
N PHE A 212 12.10 -20.27 -19.82
CA PHE A 212 11.84 -18.85 -20.04
C PHE A 212 13.17 -18.11 -19.93
N THR A 213 13.58 -17.41 -21.00
CA THR A 213 14.86 -16.71 -21.05
C THR A 213 14.63 -15.25 -21.39
N LYS A 214 15.33 -14.37 -20.68
CA LYS A 214 15.40 -12.94 -20.99
C LYS A 214 16.83 -12.46 -20.85
N ASP A 215 17.32 -11.84 -21.91
CA ASP A 215 18.62 -11.20 -21.92
C ASP A 215 18.48 -9.68 -21.69
N ASN A 216 19.51 -9.07 -21.10
CA ASN A 216 19.65 -7.62 -20.96
C ASN A 216 18.49 -6.92 -20.27
N ILE A 217 18.15 -7.37 -19.05
CA ILE A 217 17.15 -6.68 -18.20
C ILE A 217 17.76 -5.37 -17.73
N THR A 218 17.14 -4.26 -18.13
CA THR A 218 17.52 -2.92 -17.69
C THR A 218 16.62 -2.50 -16.52
N PRO A 219 17.18 -1.97 -15.42
CA PRO A 219 16.39 -1.47 -14.30
C PRO A 219 15.44 -0.34 -14.73
N LEU A 220 14.20 -0.43 -14.31
CA LEU A 220 13.25 0.66 -14.48
C LEU A 220 13.47 1.73 -13.40
N LYS A 221 13.71 2.97 -13.79
CA LYS A 221 13.67 4.09 -12.85
C LYS A 221 12.22 4.34 -12.43
N ARG A 222 11.90 3.96 -11.20
CA ARG A 222 10.55 4.20 -10.65
C ARG A 222 10.28 5.69 -10.47
N GLU A 223 9.13 6.12 -10.95
CA GLU A 223 8.59 7.42 -10.63
C GLU A 223 8.06 7.44 -9.20
N PRO A 224 8.12 8.59 -8.48
CA PRO A 224 7.55 8.68 -7.13
C PRO A 224 6.07 8.26 -7.12
N ARG A 225 5.67 7.43 -6.14
CA ARG A 225 4.32 6.88 -5.99
C ARG A 225 3.79 6.05 -7.16
N ALA A 226 4.67 5.54 -8.03
CA ALA A 226 4.29 4.51 -8.99
C ALA A 226 3.80 3.25 -8.27
N LEU A 227 2.96 2.47 -8.93
CA LEU A 227 2.50 1.17 -8.44
C LEU A 227 3.68 0.24 -8.16
N ALA A 228 3.43 -0.87 -7.50
CA ALA A 228 4.44 -1.89 -7.22
C ALA A 228 5.08 -2.39 -8.53
N ASN A 229 6.35 -2.80 -8.46
CA ASN A 229 7.06 -3.31 -9.64
C ASN A 229 6.34 -4.48 -10.31
N ASN A 230 5.75 -5.37 -9.52
CA ASN A 230 4.96 -6.50 -10.01
C ASN A 230 3.69 -6.10 -10.78
N ASP A 231 3.20 -4.87 -10.61
CA ASP A 231 2.04 -4.34 -11.33
C ASP A 231 2.38 -3.62 -12.63
N ILE A 232 3.65 -3.22 -12.79
CA ILE A 232 4.08 -2.37 -13.92
C ILE A 232 5.21 -2.97 -14.75
N GLN A 233 5.93 -3.97 -14.25
CA GLN A 233 7.06 -4.57 -14.94
C GLN A 233 6.79 -6.05 -15.29
N PRO A 234 7.46 -6.59 -16.31
CA PRO A 234 7.23 -7.96 -16.76
C PRO A 234 7.38 -9.00 -15.66
N LYS A 235 6.37 -9.85 -15.50
CA LYS A 235 6.41 -11.01 -14.62
C LYS A 235 5.73 -12.21 -15.27
N LEU A 236 6.17 -13.40 -14.88
CA LEU A 236 5.60 -14.67 -15.26
C LEU A 236 4.86 -15.25 -14.05
N LEU A 237 3.62 -15.64 -14.23
CA LEU A 237 2.90 -16.47 -13.28
C LEU A 237 2.70 -17.86 -13.86
N LEU A 238 2.91 -18.88 -13.01
CA LEU A 238 2.68 -20.29 -13.35
C LEU A 238 1.84 -20.94 -12.27
N SER A 239 0.93 -21.85 -12.66
CA SER A 239 0.17 -22.62 -11.69
C SER A 239 -0.35 -23.91 -12.28
N THR A 240 -0.35 -24.97 -11.48
CA THR A 240 -1.08 -26.22 -11.77
C THR A 240 -2.47 -26.24 -11.15
N SER A 241 -2.86 -25.24 -10.36
CA SER A 241 -4.19 -25.11 -9.77
C SER A 241 -5.27 -25.06 -10.85
N PRO A 242 -6.38 -25.80 -10.71
CA PRO A 242 -7.36 -25.91 -11.80
C PRO A 242 -8.07 -24.57 -12.12
N ASN A 243 -8.55 -23.85 -11.11
CA ASN A 243 -9.25 -22.58 -11.24
C ASN A 243 -9.41 -21.90 -9.85
N TRP A 244 -9.99 -20.72 -9.84
CA TRP A 244 -10.26 -19.97 -8.62
C TRP A 244 -11.32 -20.64 -7.74
N GLN A 245 -12.34 -21.30 -8.35
CA GLN A 245 -13.39 -22.00 -7.62
C GLN A 245 -12.81 -23.14 -6.78
N ALA A 246 -11.91 -23.96 -7.34
CA ALA A 246 -11.24 -25.03 -6.60
C ALA A 246 -10.43 -24.47 -5.43
N LYS A 247 -9.76 -23.32 -5.63
CA LYS A 247 -9.02 -22.65 -4.57
C LYS A 247 -9.93 -22.09 -3.48
N SER A 248 -11.09 -21.58 -3.85
CA SER A 248 -12.13 -21.10 -2.91
C SER A 248 -12.66 -22.24 -2.04
N VAL A 249 -13.07 -23.35 -2.66
CA VAL A 249 -13.55 -24.56 -1.94
C VAL A 249 -12.49 -25.08 -0.97
N TRP A 250 -11.25 -25.15 -1.44
CA TRP A 250 -10.15 -25.57 -0.58
C TRP A 250 -9.97 -24.61 0.61
N PHE A 251 -9.94 -23.30 0.40
CA PHE A 251 -9.76 -22.31 1.47
C PHE A 251 -10.91 -22.35 2.49
N TYR A 252 -12.13 -22.60 2.02
CA TYR A 252 -13.27 -22.87 2.89
C TYR A 252 -13.02 -24.11 3.75
N GLY A 253 -12.69 -25.27 3.12
CA GLY A 253 -12.54 -26.56 3.79
C GLY A 253 -11.46 -26.56 4.87
N VAL A 254 -10.26 -26.02 4.60
CA VAL A 254 -9.16 -26.03 5.59
C VAL A 254 -9.49 -25.26 6.87
N ASN A 255 -10.36 -24.27 6.80
CA ASN A 255 -10.78 -23.49 7.97
C ASN A 255 -11.97 -24.13 8.69
N GLU A 256 -12.95 -24.65 7.96
CA GLU A 256 -14.12 -25.33 8.55
C GLU A 256 -13.72 -26.65 9.20
N ASP A 257 -12.90 -27.46 8.54
CA ASP A 257 -12.44 -28.76 9.06
C ASP A 257 -11.56 -28.59 10.30
N TYR A 258 -10.80 -27.49 10.38
CA TYR A 258 -10.04 -27.14 11.57
C TYR A 258 -10.90 -26.59 12.72
N GLY A 259 -12.15 -26.18 12.44
CA GLY A 259 -13.06 -25.60 13.41
C GLY A 259 -12.75 -24.15 13.78
N SER A 260 -12.12 -23.41 12.87
CA SER A 260 -11.68 -22.03 13.11
C SER A 260 -12.80 -21.08 13.54
N PHE A 261 -14.04 -21.34 13.11
CA PHE A 261 -15.17 -20.41 13.27
C PHE A 261 -16.25 -20.88 14.26
N VAL A 262 -15.96 -21.84 15.10
CA VAL A 262 -16.92 -22.37 16.10
C VAL A 262 -17.00 -21.39 17.28
N PRO A 263 -18.16 -20.74 17.53
CA PRO A 263 -18.31 -19.83 18.67
C PRO A 263 -18.37 -20.63 19.98
N THR A 264 -17.65 -20.14 20.99
CA THR A 264 -17.77 -20.66 22.35
C THR A 264 -18.87 -19.93 23.12
N PRO A 265 -19.34 -20.45 24.28
CA PRO A 265 -20.31 -19.76 25.10
C PRO A 265 -19.90 -18.33 25.50
N GLU A 266 -18.61 -18.10 25.76
CA GLU A 266 -18.06 -16.80 26.10
C GLU A 266 -18.14 -15.81 24.92
N VAL A 267 -17.79 -16.27 23.71
CA VAL A 267 -17.91 -15.50 22.49
C VAL A 267 -19.37 -15.15 22.22
N GLN A 268 -20.27 -16.13 22.34
CA GLN A 268 -21.71 -15.92 22.16
C GLN A 268 -22.27 -14.89 23.15
N ALA A 269 -21.88 -14.99 24.43
CA ALA A 269 -22.30 -14.04 25.46
C ALA A 269 -21.83 -12.61 25.13
N LYS A 270 -20.57 -12.46 24.68
CA LYS A 270 -20.01 -11.17 24.28
C LYS A 270 -20.73 -10.59 23.05
N VAL A 271 -21.02 -11.40 22.06
CA VAL A 271 -21.80 -10.98 20.89
C VAL A 271 -23.17 -10.47 21.30
N ASN A 272 -23.92 -11.22 22.14
CA ASN A 272 -25.24 -10.83 22.62
C ASN A 272 -25.18 -9.49 23.40
N GLU A 273 -24.13 -9.27 24.19
CA GLU A 273 -23.88 -7.99 24.87
C GLU A 273 -23.73 -6.84 23.88
N LEU A 274 -22.85 -7.02 22.89
CA LEU A 274 -22.47 -5.97 21.93
C LEU A 274 -23.63 -5.55 21.03
N VAL A 275 -24.36 -6.54 20.46
CA VAL A 275 -25.43 -6.25 19.49
C VAL A 275 -26.72 -5.77 20.14
N ARG A 276 -26.82 -5.80 21.48
CA ARG A 276 -28.03 -5.39 22.21
C ARG A 276 -28.49 -3.97 21.88
N THR A 277 -27.57 -3.08 21.55
CA THR A 277 -27.86 -1.67 21.23
C THR A 277 -28.00 -1.39 19.75
N ALA A 278 -27.73 -2.38 18.89
CA ALA A 278 -27.86 -2.27 17.46
C ALA A 278 -29.34 -2.12 17.05
N LYS A 279 -29.61 -1.23 16.12
CA LYS A 279 -30.97 -0.98 15.58
C LYS A 279 -31.15 -1.58 14.20
N THR A 280 -30.08 -1.79 13.49
CA THR A 280 -30.05 -2.33 12.12
C THR A 280 -29.04 -3.46 12.00
N GLU A 281 -29.12 -4.24 10.93
CA GLU A 281 -28.09 -5.25 10.59
C GLU A 281 -26.71 -4.58 10.43
N GLN A 282 -26.65 -3.41 9.78
CA GLN A 282 -25.43 -2.66 9.58
C GLN A 282 -24.81 -2.17 10.91
N ASP A 283 -25.65 -1.76 11.89
CA ASP A 283 -25.12 -1.41 13.22
C ASP A 283 -24.45 -2.62 13.87
N SER A 284 -25.04 -3.81 13.76
CA SER A 284 -24.47 -5.05 14.31
C SER A 284 -23.14 -5.39 13.63
N ILE A 285 -23.07 -5.32 12.29
CA ILE A 285 -21.85 -5.56 11.52
C ILE A 285 -20.77 -4.56 11.93
N ALA A 286 -21.08 -3.28 12.01
CA ALA A 286 -20.14 -2.23 12.40
C ALA A 286 -19.61 -2.44 13.83
N ILE A 287 -20.50 -2.67 14.80
CA ILE A 287 -20.14 -2.89 16.21
C ILE A 287 -19.18 -4.10 16.34
N LEU A 288 -19.50 -5.21 15.69
CA LEU A 288 -18.68 -6.43 15.77
C LEU A 288 -17.33 -6.25 15.06
N THR A 289 -17.31 -5.62 13.89
CA THR A 289 -16.08 -5.32 13.16
C THR A 289 -15.14 -4.45 13.99
N HIS A 290 -15.65 -3.35 14.55
CA HIS A 290 -14.83 -2.44 15.36
C HIS A 290 -14.45 -3.05 16.71
N TRP A 291 -15.30 -3.87 17.30
CA TRP A 291 -14.89 -4.58 18.51
C TRP A 291 -13.67 -5.46 18.25
N VAL A 292 -13.64 -6.22 17.15
CA VAL A 292 -12.48 -7.03 16.77
C VAL A 292 -11.28 -6.12 16.44
N ALA A 293 -11.50 -5.05 15.67
CA ALA A 293 -10.46 -4.09 15.31
C ALA A 293 -9.73 -3.53 16.53
N ASP A 294 -10.49 -3.11 17.55
CA ASP A 294 -9.99 -2.37 18.71
C ASP A 294 -9.51 -3.29 19.85
N ASN A 295 -10.06 -4.52 19.97
CA ASN A 295 -9.78 -5.42 21.10
C ASN A 295 -8.83 -6.58 20.77
N ILE A 296 -8.55 -6.87 19.50
CA ILE A 296 -7.56 -7.86 19.08
C ILE A 296 -6.33 -7.10 18.56
N ARG A 297 -5.26 -7.08 19.35
CA ARG A 297 -4.03 -6.39 18.97
C ARG A 297 -3.35 -7.10 17.81
N TYR A 298 -2.95 -6.37 16.78
CA TYR A 298 -2.13 -6.94 15.70
C TYR A 298 -0.73 -7.25 16.23
N ALA A 299 -0.45 -8.53 16.41
CA ALA A 299 0.83 -9.02 16.85
C ALA A 299 1.06 -10.41 16.27
N GLY A 300 2.18 -10.59 15.56
CA GLY A 300 2.64 -11.90 15.14
C GLY A 300 3.33 -12.59 16.30
N ILE A 301 2.82 -13.75 16.67
CA ILE A 301 3.48 -14.70 17.54
C ILE A 301 3.48 -16.00 16.75
N SER A 302 4.59 -16.74 16.72
CA SER A 302 4.58 -18.12 16.20
C SER A 302 3.55 -18.92 16.99
N MET A 303 2.55 -19.43 16.32
CA MET A 303 1.33 -19.89 16.95
C MET A 303 1.15 -21.42 16.85
N GLY A 304 2.16 -22.12 16.33
CA GLY A 304 2.12 -23.58 16.21
C GLY A 304 1.16 -24.08 15.13
N PRO A 305 0.48 -25.24 15.34
CA PRO A 305 -0.44 -25.81 14.36
C PRO A 305 -1.52 -24.81 13.94
N GLY A 306 -1.77 -24.67 12.64
CA GLY A 306 -2.73 -23.73 12.08
C GLY A 306 -2.12 -22.47 11.46
N GLU A 307 -0.82 -22.35 11.43
CA GLU A 307 -0.14 -21.31 10.67
C GLU A 307 -0.31 -21.50 9.14
N GLY A 308 0.10 -20.51 8.37
CA GLY A 308 -0.13 -20.51 6.93
C GLY A 308 -1.56 -20.05 6.60
N PHE A 309 -2.31 -20.87 5.87
CA PHE A 309 -3.67 -20.51 5.43
C PHE A 309 -4.76 -20.84 6.43
N THR A 310 -4.48 -21.71 7.42
CA THR A 310 -5.44 -22.04 8.48
C THR A 310 -5.52 -20.90 9.49
N LEU A 311 -6.74 -20.49 9.80
CA LEU A 311 -7.01 -19.47 10.81
C LEU A 311 -7.03 -20.13 12.20
N HIS A 312 -6.53 -19.45 13.22
CA HIS A 312 -6.65 -19.93 14.59
C HIS A 312 -8.10 -19.97 15.03
N ASN A 313 -8.42 -20.87 15.96
CA ASN A 313 -9.78 -20.99 16.45
C ASN A 313 -10.20 -19.74 17.26
N ALA A 314 -11.50 -19.51 17.29
CA ALA A 314 -12.10 -18.34 17.91
C ALA A 314 -11.77 -18.19 19.40
N GLN A 315 -11.67 -19.31 20.15
CA GLN A 315 -11.37 -19.27 21.59
C GLN A 315 -9.97 -18.72 21.85
N MET A 316 -8.97 -19.13 21.08
CA MET A 316 -7.61 -18.62 21.21
C MET A 316 -7.58 -17.11 20.97
N ASN A 317 -8.15 -16.67 19.84
CA ASN A 317 -8.17 -15.24 19.48
C ASN A 317 -8.95 -14.40 20.51
N PHE A 318 -10.06 -14.93 21.03
CA PHE A 318 -10.85 -14.25 22.04
C PHE A 318 -10.13 -14.16 23.40
N THR A 319 -9.39 -15.18 23.79
CA THR A 319 -8.67 -15.23 25.08
C THR A 319 -7.39 -14.40 25.03
N ASP A 320 -6.57 -14.57 23.98
CA ASP A 320 -5.22 -14.00 23.90
C ASP A 320 -5.23 -12.52 23.48
N ARG A 321 -6.32 -12.06 22.88
CA ARG A 321 -6.48 -10.66 22.43
C ARG A 321 -5.36 -10.20 21.51
N CYS A 322 -4.76 -11.09 20.77
CA CYS A 322 -3.73 -10.79 19.79
C CYS A 322 -3.72 -11.82 18.65
N GLY A 323 -3.21 -11.38 17.50
CA GLY A 323 -3.08 -12.20 16.31
C GLY A 323 -2.75 -11.35 15.10
N VAL A 324 -2.59 -12.02 13.95
CA VAL A 324 -2.36 -11.35 12.67
C VAL A 324 -3.68 -11.16 11.90
N CYS A 325 -3.60 -10.73 10.65
CA CYS A 325 -4.79 -10.46 9.82
C CYS A 325 -5.78 -11.65 9.78
N LYS A 326 -5.27 -12.89 9.59
CA LYS A 326 -6.12 -14.09 9.55
C LYS A 326 -6.85 -14.33 10.87
N ASP A 327 -6.22 -14.05 12.00
CA ASP A 327 -6.82 -14.26 13.33
C ASP A 327 -7.93 -13.24 13.59
N LYS A 328 -7.69 -11.98 13.22
CA LYS A 328 -8.70 -10.93 13.31
C LYS A 328 -9.88 -11.21 12.37
N ALA A 329 -9.61 -11.64 11.13
CA ALA A 329 -10.65 -12.04 10.19
C ALA A 329 -11.47 -13.24 10.71
N GLY A 330 -10.81 -14.29 11.21
CA GLY A 330 -11.46 -15.47 11.77
C GLY A 330 -12.32 -15.15 12.99
N MET A 331 -11.83 -14.30 13.90
CA MET A 331 -12.62 -13.82 15.04
C MET A 331 -13.86 -13.07 14.59
N LEU A 332 -13.74 -12.20 13.58
CA LEU A 332 -14.89 -11.47 13.04
C LEU A 332 -15.91 -12.41 12.37
N VAL A 333 -15.47 -13.38 11.57
CA VAL A 333 -16.35 -14.40 10.99
C VAL A 333 -17.13 -15.13 12.09
N THR A 334 -16.44 -15.54 13.15
CA THR A 334 -17.09 -16.24 14.29
C THR A 334 -18.12 -15.36 14.98
N MET A 335 -17.81 -14.10 15.26
CA MET A 335 -18.73 -13.19 15.94
C MET A 335 -19.95 -12.85 15.06
N LEU A 336 -19.76 -12.66 13.77
CA LEU A 336 -20.86 -12.43 12.83
C LEU A 336 -21.77 -13.68 12.74
N ARG A 337 -21.20 -14.88 12.67
CA ARG A 337 -21.98 -16.13 12.68
C ARG A 337 -22.74 -16.31 14.00
N ALA A 338 -22.12 -16.01 15.13
CA ALA A 338 -22.77 -16.01 16.44
C ALA A 338 -23.94 -15.02 16.53
N ALA A 339 -23.90 -13.91 15.77
CA ALA A 339 -24.99 -12.96 15.61
C ALA A 339 -26.03 -13.35 14.55
N GLY A 340 -25.88 -14.52 13.88
CA GLY A 340 -26.81 -15.05 12.89
C GLY A 340 -26.55 -14.63 11.44
N PHE A 341 -25.43 -13.96 11.15
CA PHE A 341 -25.06 -13.61 9.78
C PHE A 341 -24.36 -14.77 9.06
N LYS A 342 -24.48 -14.81 7.74
CA LYS A 342 -23.62 -15.63 6.89
C LYS A 342 -22.31 -14.89 6.66
N ALA A 343 -21.22 -15.39 7.23
CA ALA A 343 -19.91 -14.77 7.13
C ALA A 343 -18.85 -15.81 6.77
N TYR A 344 -17.86 -15.39 6.02
CA TYR A 344 -16.81 -16.24 5.45
C TYR A 344 -15.46 -15.55 5.52
N ALA A 345 -14.38 -16.32 5.61
CA ALA A 345 -13.04 -15.80 5.44
C ALA A 345 -12.77 -15.53 3.95
N ALA A 346 -11.99 -14.51 3.66
CA ALA A 346 -11.56 -14.18 2.32
C ALA A 346 -10.07 -13.83 2.29
N MET A 347 -9.44 -14.07 1.15
CA MET A 347 -8.05 -13.74 0.88
C MET A 347 -7.97 -12.55 -0.07
N THR A 348 -7.04 -11.63 0.16
CA THR A 348 -6.77 -10.48 -0.71
C THR A 348 -5.27 -10.18 -0.79
N MET A 349 -4.89 -9.33 -1.73
CA MET A 349 -3.52 -8.84 -1.88
C MET A 349 -3.52 -7.33 -1.63
N ALA A 350 -3.08 -6.92 -0.45
CA ALA A 350 -2.95 -5.50 -0.14
C ALA A 350 -1.84 -4.86 -1.00
N HIS A 351 -2.17 -3.75 -1.67
CA HIS A 351 -1.30 -2.88 -2.47
C HIS A 351 -0.84 -3.40 -3.84
N GLU A 352 -1.04 -4.67 -4.18
CA GLU A 352 -0.71 -5.22 -5.51
C GLU A 352 -1.94 -5.84 -6.17
N ARG A 353 -1.90 -5.95 -7.50
CA ARG A 353 -2.96 -6.58 -8.28
C ARG A 353 -2.87 -8.09 -8.20
N ILE A 354 -4.01 -8.76 -8.12
CA ILE A 354 -4.13 -10.20 -8.35
C ILE A 354 -4.41 -10.44 -9.83
N ASP A 355 -3.55 -11.19 -10.48
CA ASP A 355 -3.68 -11.52 -11.89
C ASP A 355 -4.46 -12.83 -12.11
N ARG A 356 -4.84 -13.08 -13.37
CA ARG A 356 -5.81 -14.11 -13.75
C ARG A 356 -5.40 -15.55 -13.42
N ILE A 357 -4.11 -15.88 -13.47
CA ILE A 357 -3.62 -17.22 -13.13
C ILE A 357 -3.90 -17.52 -11.66
N PRO A 358 -4.56 -18.65 -11.32
CA PRO A 358 -4.89 -19.00 -9.94
C PRO A 358 -3.67 -19.47 -9.15
N ALA A 359 -2.66 -18.60 -9.07
CA ALA A 359 -1.53 -18.71 -8.16
C ALA A 359 -1.91 -18.09 -6.81
N ASP A 360 -1.13 -18.36 -5.78
CA ASP A 360 -1.35 -17.77 -4.46
C ASP A 360 -0.75 -16.37 -4.36
N GLN A 361 -1.49 -15.42 -4.89
CA GLN A 361 -1.13 -14.01 -4.95
C GLN A 361 -1.75 -13.24 -3.76
N PHE A 362 -1.75 -13.83 -2.58
CA PHE A 362 -2.41 -13.24 -1.41
C PHE A 362 -1.39 -12.95 -0.30
N ASN A 363 -1.54 -11.82 0.37
CA ASN A 363 -0.74 -11.45 1.53
C ASN A 363 -1.59 -11.03 2.74
N HIS A 364 -2.93 -11.03 2.59
CA HIS A 364 -3.83 -10.53 3.61
C HIS A 364 -5.12 -11.37 3.67
N SER A 365 -5.67 -11.51 4.87
CA SER A 365 -6.93 -12.20 5.13
C SER A 365 -7.94 -11.24 5.74
N VAL A 366 -9.17 -11.30 5.26
CA VAL A 366 -10.29 -10.41 5.57
C VAL A 366 -11.58 -11.21 5.75
N CYS A 367 -12.66 -10.54 6.11
CA CYS A 367 -13.98 -11.15 6.29
C CYS A 367 -14.95 -10.69 5.21
N ALA A 368 -15.81 -11.58 4.74
CA ALA A 368 -16.94 -11.29 3.87
C ALA A 368 -18.25 -11.63 4.60
N VAL A 369 -19.20 -10.72 4.64
CA VAL A 369 -20.56 -10.98 5.11
C VAL A 369 -21.53 -10.99 3.95
N GLN A 370 -22.39 -12.02 3.88
CA GLN A 370 -23.42 -12.13 2.84
C GLN A 370 -24.73 -11.51 3.33
N HIS A 371 -25.19 -10.50 2.63
CA HIS A 371 -26.50 -9.89 2.85
C HIS A 371 -27.64 -10.79 2.35
N ARG A 372 -28.87 -10.51 2.78
CA ARG A 372 -30.08 -11.26 2.40
C ARG A 372 -30.36 -11.25 0.89
N ASN A 373 -29.91 -10.24 0.17
CA ASN A 373 -30.01 -10.14 -1.29
C ASN A 373 -28.95 -10.97 -2.03
N GLY A 374 -28.05 -11.67 -1.31
CA GLY A 374 -26.98 -12.49 -1.86
C GLY A 374 -25.68 -11.74 -2.17
N THR A 375 -25.64 -10.42 -2.04
CA THR A 375 -24.42 -9.63 -2.24
C THR A 375 -23.47 -9.78 -1.04
N PHE A 376 -22.16 -9.64 -1.28
CA PHE A 376 -21.15 -9.66 -0.24
C PHE A 376 -20.65 -8.26 0.07
N GLU A 377 -20.49 -7.97 1.37
CA GLU A 377 -19.77 -6.82 1.89
C GLU A 377 -18.45 -7.30 2.50
N MET A 378 -17.36 -6.63 2.11
CA MET A 378 -16.03 -6.93 2.62
C MET A 378 -15.73 -6.12 3.86
N LEU A 379 -15.15 -6.77 4.87
CA LEU A 379 -14.85 -6.18 6.18
C LEU A 379 -13.39 -6.48 6.55
N ASP A 380 -12.67 -5.45 6.98
CA ASP A 380 -11.27 -5.61 7.38
C ASP A 380 -11.00 -5.09 8.80
N PRO A 381 -11.07 -5.92 9.83
CA PRO A 381 -10.80 -5.51 11.19
C PRO A 381 -9.33 -5.20 11.47
N THR A 382 -8.41 -5.42 10.51
CA THR A 382 -6.99 -5.14 10.66
C THR A 382 -6.67 -3.66 10.47
N TRP A 383 -7.32 -3.00 9.50
CA TRP A 383 -7.00 -1.64 9.08
C TRP A 383 -7.94 -0.57 9.60
N VAL A 384 -8.96 -0.95 10.38
CA VAL A 384 -9.99 -0.02 10.85
C VAL A 384 -10.04 0.23 12.38
N PRO A 385 -8.99 -0.02 13.18
CA PRO A 385 -9.05 0.34 14.61
C PRO A 385 -9.15 1.86 14.77
N ASN A 386 -10.09 2.30 15.63
CA ASN A 386 -10.35 3.71 15.94
C ASN A 386 -10.75 4.58 14.74
N VAL A 387 -11.27 4.00 13.65
CA VAL A 387 -11.80 4.72 12.49
C VAL A 387 -13.19 4.20 12.14
N ARG A 388 -13.97 4.99 11.39
CA ARG A 388 -15.39 4.68 11.10
C ARG A 388 -15.59 3.72 9.92
N GLU A 389 -14.58 3.53 9.08
CA GLU A 389 -14.66 2.59 7.97
C GLU A 389 -14.75 1.14 8.44
N LEU A 390 -15.40 0.31 7.67
CA LEU A 390 -15.45 -1.16 7.84
C LEU A 390 -14.46 -1.88 6.92
N TRP A 391 -13.99 -1.18 5.90
CA TRP A 391 -13.04 -1.62 4.88
C TRP A 391 -12.00 -0.53 4.65
N SER A 392 -10.74 -0.93 4.51
CA SER A 392 -9.66 0.03 4.23
C SER A 392 -9.78 0.59 2.80
N SER A 393 -9.79 1.91 2.69
CA SER A 393 -9.72 2.57 1.38
C SER A 393 -8.44 2.25 0.61
N ALA A 394 -7.36 1.81 1.28
CA ALA A 394 -6.14 1.34 0.62
C ALA A 394 -6.35 0.03 -0.15
N GLU A 395 -7.43 -0.70 0.13
CA GLU A 395 -7.80 -1.97 -0.50
C GLU A 395 -9.00 -1.85 -1.45
N GLN A 396 -9.34 -0.64 -1.87
CA GLN A 396 -10.30 -0.41 -2.94
C GLN A 396 -9.69 -0.82 -4.29
N GLN A 397 -10.53 -1.28 -5.21
CA GLN A 397 -10.13 -1.81 -6.52
C GLN A 397 -9.14 -3.00 -6.39
N GLN A 398 -9.28 -3.76 -5.30
CA GLN A 398 -8.42 -4.88 -4.95
C GLN A 398 -9.12 -6.20 -5.23
N GLY A 399 -8.38 -7.17 -5.79
CA GLY A 399 -8.86 -8.54 -5.95
C GLY A 399 -9.02 -9.25 -4.62
N TYR A 400 -10.05 -10.06 -4.49
CA TYR A 400 -10.26 -10.94 -3.34
C TYR A 400 -10.90 -12.28 -3.75
N LEU A 401 -10.66 -13.31 -2.95
CA LEU A 401 -11.26 -14.63 -3.10
C LEU A 401 -11.93 -15.05 -1.79
N ILE A 402 -13.25 -15.23 -1.81
CA ILE A 402 -14.00 -15.73 -0.65
C ILE A 402 -13.89 -17.26 -0.60
N GLY A 403 -13.66 -17.82 0.58
CA GLY A 403 -13.79 -19.25 0.82
C GLY A 403 -15.27 -19.66 0.92
N LEU A 404 -15.81 -20.29 -0.11
CA LEU A 404 -17.20 -20.76 -0.16
C LEU A 404 -17.26 -22.26 -0.41
N PRO A 405 -18.26 -22.98 0.17
CA PRO A 405 -18.41 -24.42 -0.05
C PRO A 405 -18.71 -24.80 -1.51
N GLU A 406 -19.42 -23.92 -2.24
CA GLU A 406 -19.70 -24.06 -3.67
C GLU A 406 -18.60 -23.53 -4.59
N GLY A 407 -17.60 -22.85 -4.02
CA GLY A 407 -16.54 -22.15 -4.73
C GLY A 407 -16.94 -20.75 -5.19
N ALA A 408 -15.94 -19.92 -5.36
CA ALA A 408 -16.08 -18.54 -5.89
C ALA A 408 -14.98 -18.24 -6.90
N ASP A 409 -15.27 -17.33 -7.83
CA ASP A 409 -14.27 -16.70 -8.67
C ASP A 409 -13.62 -15.51 -7.95
N LEU A 410 -12.50 -15.06 -8.51
CA LEU A 410 -11.87 -13.82 -8.10
C LEU A 410 -12.85 -12.65 -8.33
N ALA A 411 -13.07 -11.85 -7.30
CA ALA A 411 -13.87 -10.65 -7.34
C ALA A 411 -13.04 -9.41 -6.96
N TYR A 412 -13.60 -8.21 -7.10
CA TYR A 412 -12.91 -6.96 -6.85
C TYR A 412 -13.73 -6.04 -5.98
N THR A 413 -13.05 -5.40 -5.01
CA THR A 413 -13.67 -4.35 -4.21
C THR A 413 -13.94 -3.11 -5.05
N PRO A 414 -15.10 -2.45 -4.89
CA PRO A 414 -15.42 -1.24 -5.66
C PRO A 414 -14.52 -0.08 -5.26
N LEU A 415 -14.42 0.92 -6.13
CA LEU A 415 -13.93 2.24 -5.76
C LEU A 415 -14.98 2.94 -4.90
N SER A 416 -14.59 3.45 -3.74
CA SER A 416 -15.47 4.27 -2.92
C SER A 416 -15.61 5.68 -3.52
N ALA A 417 -16.80 6.25 -3.45
CA ALA A 417 -17.04 7.60 -3.96
C ALA A 417 -16.21 8.65 -3.18
N PRO A 418 -15.71 9.71 -3.84
CA PRO A 418 -14.94 10.77 -3.17
C PRO A 418 -15.65 11.39 -1.97
N GLU A 419 -16.97 11.46 -2.01
CA GLU A 419 -17.86 11.99 -0.96
C GLU A 419 -17.81 11.16 0.32
N ASN A 420 -17.41 9.90 0.26
CA ASN A 420 -17.20 9.05 1.43
C ASN A 420 -15.87 9.34 2.15
N HIS A 421 -14.99 10.13 1.52
CA HIS A 421 -13.66 10.46 2.03
C HIS A 421 -13.43 11.98 2.02
N TYR A 422 -14.46 12.75 2.39
CA TYR A 422 -14.38 14.20 2.36
C TYR A 422 -13.49 14.79 3.45
N VAL A 423 -12.90 15.95 3.13
CA VAL A 423 -12.36 16.93 4.06
C VAL A 423 -13.11 18.23 3.83
N ARG A 424 -13.79 18.75 4.87
CA ARG A 424 -14.47 20.03 4.84
C ARG A 424 -13.86 20.96 5.85
N ILE A 425 -13.44 22.15 5.40
CA ILE A 425 -12.87 23.19 6.24
C ILE A 425 -13.75 24.42 6.11
N ASN A 426 -14.34 24.87 7.22
CA ASN A 426 -15.16 26.06 7.27
C ASN A 426 -14.57 27.03 8.28
N ALA A 427 -14.33 28.28 7.87
CA ALA A 427 -13.84 29.32 8.74
C ALA A 427 -14.73 30.57 8.69
N ASN A 428 -14.91 31.19 9.85
CA ASN A 428 -15.52 32.52 9.99
C ASN A 428 -14.53 33.39 10.76
N THR A 429 -13.98 34.36 10.07
CA THR A 429 -12.85 35.16 10.55
C THR A 429 -13.10 36.65 10.35
N GLN A 430 -12.35 37.46 11.08
CA GLN A 430 -12.36 38.90 10.97
C GLN A 430 -10.93 39.45 11.02
N ILE A 431 -10.58 40.33 10.09
CA ILE A 431 -9.33 41.10 10.10
C ILE A 431 -9.57 42.42 10.81
N GLY A 432 -8.77 42.69 11.85
CA GLY A 432 -8.77 43.93 12.58
C GLY A 432 -8.06 45.04 11.85
N GLN A 433 -8.23 46.28 12.32
CA GLN A 433 -7.54 47.47 11.80
C GLN A 433 -6.01 47.41 12.01
N ASP A 434 -5.57 46.56 12.93
CA ASP A 434 -4.15 46.32 13.25
C ASP A 434 -3.57 45.12 12.46
N GLY A 435 -4.30 44.55 11.52
CA GLY A 435 -3.87 43.37 10.76
C GLY A 435 -3.99 42.05 11.50
N SER A 436 -4.51 42.03 12.71
CA SER A 436 -4.79 40.77 13.43
C SER A 436 -5.95 40.01 12.78
N LEU A 437 -5.93 38.68 12.82
CA LEU A 437 -7.04 37.81 12.44
C LEU A 437 -7.62 37.18 13.69
N SER A 438 -8.93 37.20 13.84
CA SER A 438 -9.63 36.47 14.90
C SER A 438 -10.84 35.74 14.34
N GLY A 439 -11.27 34.66 15.02
CA GLY A 439 -12.44 33.91 14.57
C GLY A 439 -12.40 32.45 14.94
N SER A 440 -13.04 31.65 14.11
CA SER A 440 -13.08 30.19 14.26
C SER A 440 -12.83 29.48 12.94
N ILE A 441 -12.21 28.30 13.03
CA ILE A 441 -12.03 27.37 11.93
C ILE A 441 -12.41 25.97 12.36
N THR A 442 -13.22 25.30 11.55
CA THR A 442 -13.70 23.94 11.81
C THR A 442 -13.28 23.03 10.68
N ILE A 443 -12.70 21.89 11.02
CA ILE A 443 -12.50 20.77 10.10
C ILE A 443 -13.50 19.67 10.43
N THR A 444 -14.12 19.10 9.39
CA THR A 444 -14.90 17.86 9.45
C THR A 444 -14.38 16.90 8.39
N ALA A 445 -14.37 15.61 8.70
CA ALA A 445 -13.87 14.61 7.76
C ALA A 445 -14.61 13.28 7.93
N GLU A 446 -14.67 12.47 6.86
CA GLU A 446 -15.23 11.13 6.85
C GLU A 446 -14.30 10.14 6.13
N GLY A 447 -14.46 8.84 6.37
CA GLY A 447 -13.72 7.76 5.76
C GLY A 447 -12.21 7.84 6.04
N GLN A 448 -11.38 7.66 5.04
CA GLN A 448 -9.92 7.77 5.16
C GLN A 448 -9.46 9.17 5.63
N SER A 449 -10.22 10.19 5.33
CA SER A 449 -9.94 11.54 5.81
C SER A 449 -10.24 11.69 7.30
N ASP A 450 -11.31 11.06 7.80
CA ASP A 450 -11.62 10.96 9.24
C ASP A 450 -10.47 10.26 9.99
N ALA A 451 -10.02 9.11 9.51
CA ALA A 451 -8.87 8.40 10.07
C ALA A 451 -7.61 9.29 10.18
N ALA A 452 -7.33 10.04 9.12
CA ALA A 452 -6.17 10.94 9.10
C ALA A 452 -6.32 12.12 10.09
N VAL A 453 -7.51 12.71 10.22
CA VAL A 453 -7.78 13.77 11.20
C VAL A 453 -7.73 13.23 12.62
N ARG A 454 -8.33 12.05 12.90
CA ARG A 454 -8.29 11.39 14.22
C ARG A 454 -6.88 11.01 14.64
N GLY A 455 -5.91 11.00 13.75
CA GLY A 455 -4.51 10.81 14.11
C GLY A 455 -3.99 11.77 15.20
N VAL A 456 -4.67 12.87 15.51
CA VAL A 456 -4.34 13.75 16.68
C VAL A 456 -4.66 13.08 18.01
N PHE A 457 -5.54 12.08 18.03
CA PHE A 457 -5.95 11.30 19.20
C PHE A 457 -5.15 10.00 19.36
N SER A 458 -4.21 9.66 18.45
CA SER A 458 -3.43 8.42 18.47
C SER A 458 -2.36 8.34 19.57
N CYS A 459 -2.48 9.15 20.61
CA CYS A 459 -1.57 9.27 21.75
C CYS A 459 -2.36 9.28 23.06
N ARG A 460 -1.69 9.51 24.18
CA ARG A 460 -2.34 9.63 25.48
C ARG A 460 -3.32 10.81 25.49
N THR A 461 -4.46 10.67 26.13
CA THR A 461 -5.52 11.71 26.20
C THR A 461 -4.97 13.07 26.65
N ALA A 462 -4.03 13.08 27.59
CA ALA A 462 -3.38 14.31 28.06
C ALA A 462 -2.61 15.07 26.95
N GLU A 463 -2.28 14.43 25.86
CA GLU A 463 -1.54 15.03 24.72
C GLU A 463 -2.46 15.51 23.59
N TRP A 464 -3.74 15.16 23.60
CA TRP A 464 -4.68 15.47 22.52
C TRP A 464 -4.75 16.97 22.22
N MET A 465 -4.94 17.79 23.28
CA MET A 465 -5.01 19.24 23.13
C MET A 465 -3.77 19.80 22.47
N ARG A 466 -2.59 19.38 22.93
CA ARG A 466 -1.30 19.79 22.34
C ARG A 466 -1.21 19.42 20.85
N ASN A 467 -1.62 18.20 20.50
CA ASN A 467 -1.56 17.75 19.10
C ASN A 467 -2.51 18.55 18.21
N MET A 468 -3.72 18.86 18.70
CA MET A 468 -4.65 19.73 17.99
C MET A 468 -4.09 21.15 17.84
N GLU A 469 -3.53 21.74 18.90
CA GLU A 469 -2.87 23.05 18.81
C GLU A 469 -1.76 23.09 17.76
N LEU A 470 -0.95 22.03 17.70
CA LEU A 470 0.13 21.92 16.71
C LEU A 470 -0.39 21.93 15.26
N GLU A 471 -1.58 21.37 14.98
CA GLU A 471 -2.15 21.42 13.63
C GLU A 471 -2.45 22.85 13.18
N LEU A 472 -3.07 23.70 14.04
CA LEU A 472 -3.29 25.10 13.71
C LEU A 472 -1.97 25.89 13.62
N ARG A 473 -1.04 25.65 14.53
CA ARG A 473 0.26 26.34 14.54
C ARG A 473 1.16 25.99 13.35
N LYS A 474 0.93 24.89 12.65
CA LYS A 474 1.63 24.59 11.39
C LYS A 474 1.34 25.62 10.30
N ILE A 475 0.12 26.15 10.26
CA ILE A 475 -0.31 27.13 9.26
C ILE A 475 -0.33 28.56 9.79
N ALA A 476 -0.33 28.73 11.09
CA ALA A 476 -0.33 30.03 11.80
C ALA A 476 0.48 29.92 13.11
N PRO A 477 1.82 30.00 13.04
CA PRO A 477 2.69 29.81 14.23
C PRO A 477 2.40 30.76 15.39
N ALA A 478 1.96 32.01 15.10
CA ALA A 478 1.63 33.02 16.09
C ALA A 478 0.20 32.88 16.68
N ALA A 479 -0.55 31.85 16.29
CA ALA A 479 -1.93 31.67 16.74
C ALA A 479 -2.00 31.53 18.27
N ARG A 480 -2.86 32.33 18.87
CA ARG A 480 -3.30 32.25 20.26
C ARG A 480 -4.66 31.58 20.29
N ILE A 481 -4.68 30.31 20.71
CA ILE A 481 -5.89 29.49 20.72
C ILE A 481 -6.61 29.73 22.04
N THR A 482 -7.87 30.11 21.96
CA THR A 482 -8.70 30.41 23.14
C THR A 482 -9.60 29.25 23.53
N LYS A 483 -10.00 28.42 22.55
CA LYS A 483 -10.85 27.26 22.77
C LYS A 483 -10.68 26.25 21.65
N ILE A 484 -10.69 24.95 21.99
CA ILE A 484 -10.84 23.85 21.04
C ILE A 484 -12.05 23.03 21.46
N GLN A 485 -12.88 22.68 20.49
CA GLN A 485 -14.01 21.77 20.65
C GLN A 485 -13.85 20.62 19.66
N HIS A 486 -14.13 19.41 20.06
CA HIS A 486 -14.04 18.26 19.20
C HIS A 486 -15.14 17.24 19.49
N THR A 487 -15.44 16.38 18.53
CA THR A 487 -16.31 15.23 18.72
C THR A 487 -15.71 14.26 19.73
N ASP A 488 -16.59 13.53 20.40
CA ASP A 488 -16.18 12.47 21.34
C ASP A 488 -15.40 11.38 20.58
N ASN A 489 -14.12 11.22 20.90
CA ASN A 489 -13.28 10.21 20.26
C ASN A 489 -13.51 8.80 20.82
N ASP A 490 -14.00 8.66 22.06
CA ASP A 490 -14.30 7.36 22.68
C ASP A 490 -15.56 6.72 22.07
N ASN A 491 -16.43 7.55 21.45
CA ASN A 491 -17.60 7.11 20.71
C ASN A 491 -17.51 7.44 19.21
N TYR A 492 -16.35 7.20 18.63
CA TYR A 492 -16.03 7.59 17.25
C TYR A 492 -17.00 7.05 16.18
N LEU A 493 -17.70 5.94 16.45
CA LEU A 493 -18.68 5.37 15.53
C LEU A 493 -19.94 6.21 15.36
N LYS A 494 -20.27 7.08 16.34
CA LYS A 494 -21.53 7.85 16.31
C LYS A 494 -21.59 8.91 15.21
N GLN A 495 -20.46 9.54 14.92
CA GLN A 495 -20.39 10.65 13.96
C GLN A 495 -18.99 10.87 13.42
N PRO A 496 -18.87 11.49 12.21
CA PRO A 496 -17.61 11.93 11.66
C PRO A 496 -16.84 12.83 12.62
N VAL A 497 -15.51 12.84 12.48
CA VAL A 497 -14.66 13.73 13.27
C VAL A 497 -14.96 15.19 12.94
N SER A 498 -15.04 16.02 13.97
CA SER A 498 -15.14 17.47 13.86
C SER A 498 -14.27 18.12 14.93
N ILE A 499 -13.43 19.08 14.53
CA ILE A 499 -12.60 19.87 15.45
C ILE A 499 -12.76 21.34 15.11
N THR A 500 -13.16 22.14 16.08
CA THR A 500 -13.34 23.59 15.96
C THR A 500 -12.34 24.32 16.83
N TYR A 501 -11.64 25.27 16.27
CA TYR A 501 -10.69 26.16 16.94
C TYR A 501 -11.26 27.57 17.00
N HIS A 502 -11.14 28.20 18.16
CA HIS A 502 -11.33 29.64 18.34
C HIS A 502 -9.97 30.26 18.63
N PHE A 503 -9.62 31.32 17.92
CA PHE A 503 -8.26 31.84 17.94
C PHE A 503 -8.18 33.34 17.65
N SER A 504 -7.00 33.91 17.96
CA SER A 504 -6.52 35.17 17.42
C SER A 504 -5.09 35.03 16.93
N ILE A 505 -4.74 35.69 15.83
CA ILE A 505 -3.42 35.67 15.22
C ILE A 505 -2.99 37.13 15.03
N PRO A 506 -1.99 37.62 15.80
CA PRO A 506 -1.45 38.95 15.59
C PRO A 506 -0.69 39.01 14.25
N ASP A 507 -0.62 40.20 13.67
CA ASP A 507 0.16 40.47 12.44
C ASP A 507 -0.11 39.48 11.29
N PHE A 508 -1.37 39.01 11.17
CA PHE A 508 -1.77 38.05 10.13
C PHE A 508 -1.79 38.65 8.74
N ALA A 509 -2.31 39.87 8.62
CA ALA A 509 -2.41 40.63 7.39
C ALA A 509 -1.42 41.82 7.39
N VAL A 510 -0.83 42.09 6.24
CA VAL A 510 -0.06 43.32 6.02
C VAL A 510 -1.03 44.43 5.66
N ILE A 511 -1.05 45.50 6.45
CA ILE A 511 -1.90 46.67 6.26
C ILE A 511 -1.04 47.94 6.10
N ASP A 512 -1.33 48.74 5.06
CA ASP A 512 -0.85 50.09 4.91
C ASP A 512 -2.00 51.06 4.65
N LYS A 513 -1.66 52.33 4.31
CA LYS A 513 -2.67 53.36 4.04
C LYS A 513 -3.63 53.04 2.90
N HIS A 514 -3.22 52.21 1.96
CA HIS A 514 -3.96 51.96 0.71
C HIS A 514 -4.24 50.46 0.48
N THR A 515 -3.51 49.58 1.12
CA THR A 515 -3.47 48.14 0.77
C THR A 515 -3.62 47.26 1.98
N LEU A 516 -4.36 46.16 1.81
CA LEU A 516 -4.51 45.02 2.76
C LEU A 516 -4.10 43.75 2.01
N ILE A 517 -3.13 43.03 2.53
CA ILE A 517 -2.58 41.80 1.90
C ILE A 517 -2.60 40.64 2.88
N PHE A 518 -3.19 39.54 2.49
CA PHE A 518 -3.21 38.29 3.30
C PHE A 518 -3.55 37.09 2.44
N THR A 519 -3.20 35.88 2.91
CA THR A 519 -3.71 34.62 2.37
C THR A 519 -4.80 34.10 3.31
N PRO A 520 -6.02 33.77 2.82
CA PRO A 520 -7.07 33.18 3.65
C PRO A 520 -6.54 32.03 4.50
N LEU A 521 -6.87 31.99 5.78
CA LEU A 521 -6.30 31.00 6.70
C LEU A 521 -6.63 29.58 6.27
N SER A 522 -7.86 29.36 5.82
CA SER A 522 -8.35 28.05 5.37
C SER A 522 -7.67 27.56 4.10
N ALA A 523 -7.22 28.47 3.21
CA ALA A 523 -6.48 28.15 2.00
C ALA A 523 -5.09 27.56 2.30
N ARG A 524 -4.54 27.75 3.49
CA ARG A 524 -3.21 27.27 3.89
C ARG A 524 -3.13 25.77 4.18
N ASN A 525 -4.01 24.97 3.59
CA ASN A 525 -4.02 23.51 3.71
C ASN A 525 -4.03 23.00 5.16
N PHE A 526 -4.96 23.54 5.96
CA PHE A 526 -5.19 23.14 7.34
C PHE A 526 -5.45 21.63 7.42
N PHE A 527 -4.82 20.90 8.34
CA PHE A 527 -4.84 19.44 8.42
C PHE A 527 -4.37 18.74 7.12
N SER A 528 -3.29 19.21 6.52
CA SER A 528 -2.71 18.63 5.29
C SER A 528 -2.44 17.11 5.38
N ARG A 529 -2.36 16.54 6.61
CA ARG A 529 -2.26 15.09 6.81
C ARG A 529 -3.45 14.33 6.24
N ALA A 530 -4.63 14.93 6.20
CA ALA A 530 -5.83 14.35 5.60
C ALA A 530 -5.90 14.54 4.08
N MET A 531 -4.93 15.23 3.49
CA MET A 531 -4.83 15.56 2.07
C MET A 531 -3.55 14.98 1.48
N SER A 532 -3.46 13.64 1.37
CA SER A 532 -2.26 12.91 0.91
C SER A 532 -1.80 13.31 -0.50
N HIS A 533 -2.71 13.77 -1.35
CA HIS A 533 -2.43 14.28 -2.69
C HIS A 533 -1.49 15.51 -2.69
N LEU A 534 -1.50 16.32 -1.63
CA LEU A 534 -0.60 17.46 -1.50
C LEU A 534 0.89 17.05 -1.38
N ARG A 535 1.18 15.78 -1.11
CA ARG A 535 2.55 15.27 -1.06
C ARG A 535 3.11 14.86 -2.42
N PHE A 536 2.31 14.93 -3.48
CA PHE A 536 2.83 14.66 -4.83
C PHE A 536 3.71 15.83 -5.30
N ASP A 537 4.83 15.47 -5.92
CA ASP A 537 5.64 16.42 -6.66
C ASP A 537 4.92 16.77 -7.97
N THR A 538 4.61 18.04 -8.17
CA THR A 538 3.91 18.55 -9.35
C THR A 538 4.86 19.18 -10.37
N ALA A 539 6.18 19.12 -10.17
CA ALA A 539 7.16 19.64 -11.12
C ALA A 539 7.19 18.84 -12.45
N PRO A 540 7.14 17.49 -12.46
CA PRO A 540 7.11 16.73 -13.71
C PRO A 540 5.87 17.06 -14.54
N GLU A 541 6.05 17.41 -15.81
CA GLU A 541 4.94 17.72 -16.72
C GLU A 541 4.19 16.47 -17.18
N THR A 542 4.89 15.36 -17.31
CA THR A 542 4.37 14.08 -17.79
C THR A 542 4.77 12.93 -16.88
N ARG A 543 4.02 11.84 -16.94
CA ARG A 543 4.34 10.55 -16.33
C ARG A 543 4.24 9.45 -17.36
N THR A 544 5.02 8.40 -17.13
CA THR A 544 5.00 7.17 -17.94
C THR A 544 4.45 5.98 -17.17
N GLN A 545 4.44 6.06 -15.84
CA GLN A 545 4.04 4.98 -14.95
C GLN A 545 2.71 5.32 -14.24
N PRO A 546 1.81 4.34 -14.08
CA PRO A 546 0.61 4.49 -13.25
C PRO A 546 1.02 4.80 -11.80
N PHE A 547 0.16 5.52 -11.10
CA PHE A 547 0.43 5.95 -9.72
C PHE A 547 -0.81 5.82 -8.85
N ALA A 548 -0.61 5.84 -7.52
CA ALA A 548 -1.71 5.71 -6.58
C ALA A 548 -1.65 6.78 -5.48
N ASP A 549 -2.84 7.26 -5.09
CA ASP A 549 -3.03 7.97 -3.82
C ASP A 549 -3.68 7.02 -2.79
N ALA A 550 -3.89 7.49 -1.56
CA ALA A 550 -4.46 6.70 -0.49
C ALA A 550 -5.92 6.31 -0.76
N CYS A 551 -6.72 7.21 -1.34
CA CYS A 551 -8.14 7.01 -1.67
C CYS A 551 -8.60 8.03 -2.71
N SER A 552 -9.80 7.84 -3.26
CA SER A 552 -10.60 8.93 -3.84
C SER A 552 -10.90 9.96 -2.75
N ARG A 553 -11.09 11.25 -3.10
CA ARG A 553 -11.24 12.29 -2.07
C ARG A 553 -12.01 13.50 -2.59
N LEU A 554 -12.83 14.09 -1.71
CA LEU A 554 -13.43 15.40 -1.89
C LEU A 554 -12.85 16.36 -0.84
N VAL A 555 -12.29 17.48 -1.27
CA VAL A 555 -11.85 18.57 -0.41
C VAL A 555 -12.74 19.77 -0.68
N GLU A 556 -13.39 20.30 0.34
CA GLU A 556 -14.23 21.50 0.27
C GLU A 556 -13.78 22.49 1.35
N ILE A 557 -13.39 23.68 0.93
CA ILE A 557 -12.90 24.74 1.82
C ILE A 557 -13.75 25.97 1.62
N LYS A 558 -14.19 26.61 2.72
CA LYS A 558 -14.91 27.86 2.70
C LYS A 558 -14.48 28.74 3.87
N GLU A 559 -14.13 29.98 3.58
CA GLU A 559 -13.86 30.98 4.61
C GLU A 559 -14.63 32.27 4.32
N THR A 560 -15.35 32.75 5.32
CA THR A 560 -16.04 34.04 5.33
C THR A 560 -15.23 35.01 6.19
N ILE A 561 -14.74 36.09 5.62
CA ILE A 561 -13.78 37.00 6.23
C ILE A 561 -14.38 38.40 6.30
N THR A 562 -14.65 38.89 7.49
CA THR A 562 -15.02 40.31 7.67
C THR A 562 -13.79 41.16 7.61
N LEU A 563 -13.80 42.19 6.76
CA LEU A 563 -12.68 43.11 6.48
C LEU A 563 -12.95 44.50 7.07
N PRO A 564 -11.91 45.29 7.34
CA PRO A 564 -12.08 46.71 7.57
C PRO A 564 -12.80 47.40 6.39
N ALA A 565 -13.79 48.25 6.68
CA ALA A 565 -14.76 48.71 5.69
C ALA A 565 -14.20 49.59 4.53
N GLU A 566 -13.00 50.09 4.70
CA GLU A 566 -12.34 50.96 3.70
C GLU A 566 -11.72 50.20 2.52
N TYR A 567 -11.49 48.87 2.62
CA TYR A 567 -10.87 48.08 1.54
C TYR A 567 -11.97 47.40 0.70
N LYS A 568 -12.09 47.79 -0.58
CA LYS A 568 -13.22 47.42 -1.45
C LYS A 568 -12.81 46.77 -2.77
N HIS A 569 -11.64 47.10 -3.30
CA HIS A 569 -11.20 46.58 -4.58
C HIS A 569 -10.35 45.32 -4.39
N LEU A 570 -10.91 44.18 -4.77
CA LEU A 570 -10.30 42.86 -4.58
C LEU A 570 -9.49 42.43 -5.79
N HIS A 571 -8.21 42.08 -5.55
CA HIS A 571 -7.35 41.36 -6.47
C HIS A 571 -7.02 40.02 -5.85
N PHE A 572 -7.30 38.94 -6.57
CA PHE A 572 -7.10 37.57 -6.09
C PHE A 572 -6.34 36.73 -7.11
N PRO A 573 -5.65 35.66 -6.66
CA PRO A 573 -4.96 34.74 -7.55
C PRO A 573 -5.94 34.07 -8.51
N PHE A 574 -5.60 34.14 -9.81
CA PHE A 574 -6.37 33.48 -10.83
C PHE A 574 -5.86 32.03 -10.99
N VAL A 575 -6.75 31.07 -10.93
CA VAL A 575 -6.48 29.67 -11.21
C VAL A 575 -7.42 29.16 -12.30
N ASN A 576 -6.88 28.41 -13.25
CA ASN A 576 -7.70 27.73 -14.22
C ASN A 576 -8.42 26.57 -13.53
N GLY A 577 -9.75 26.48 -13.69
CA GLY A 577 -10.52 25.32 -13.25
C GLY A 577 -10.06 24.05 -13.96
N VAL A 578 -10.18 22.94 -13.29
CA VAL A 578 -9.96 21.59 -13.87
C VAL A 578 -11.30 20.85 -13.88
N ALA A 579 -11.70 20.36 -15.05
CA ALA A 579 -12.93 19.58 -15.24
C ALA A 579 -12.57 18.25 -15.91
N ASN A 580 -12.31 17.22 -15.10
CA ASN A 580 -11.96 15.88 -15.56
C ASN A 580 -12.49 14.85 -14.54
N PRO A 581 -13.03 13.69 -14.98
CA PRO A 581 -13.53 12.65 -14.06
C PRO A 581 -12.47 12.10 -13.10
N ALA A 582 -11.19 12.10 -13.48
CA ALA A 582 -10.12 11.63 -12.63
C ALA A 582 -9.75 12.66 -11.53
N ALA A 583 -9.78 13.95 -11.86
CA ALA A 583 -9.51 15.03 -10.92
C ALA A 583 -10.14 16.34 -11.39
N SER A 584 -10.80 17.09 -10.49
CA SER A 584 -11.36 18.40 -10.80
C SER A 584 -11.01 19.41 -9.72
N PHE A 585 -10.98 20.69 -10.10
CA PHE A 585 -10.67 21.78 -9.21
C PHE A 585 -11.45 23.04 -9.55
N GLY A 586 -11.99 23.69 -8.54
CA GLY A 586 -12.65 25.00 -8.64
C GLY A 586 -12.31 25.90 -7.48
N CYS A 587 -12.18 27.19 -7.75
CA CYS A 587 -11.96 28.20 -6.73
C CYS A 587 -12.76 29.46 -7.06
N GLN A 588 -13.29 30.12 -6.04
CA GLN A 588 -14.06 31.35 -6.16
C GLN A 588 -13.73 32.33 -5.03
N TYR A 589 -13.70 33.61 -5.38
CA TYR A 589 -13.63 34.73 -4.44
C TYR A 589 -14.75 35.71 -4.77
N TRP A 590 -15.51 36.17 -3.79
CA TRP A 590 -16.51 37.20 -3.99
C TRP A 590 -16.66 38.11 -2.76
N MET A 591 -17.10 39.35 -2.99
CA MET A 591 -17.30 40.36 -1.96
C MET A 591 -18.77 40.72 -1.84
N GLU A 592 -19.27 40.77 -0.59
CA GLU A 592 -20.60 41.31 -0.25
C GLU A 592 -20.43 42.34 0.88
N GLY A 593 -20.52 43.63 0.52
CA GLY A 593 -20.20 44.70 1.46
C GLY A 593 -18.72 44.67 1.86
N ASN A 594 -18.44 44.49 3.14
CA ASN A 594 -17.11 44.31 3.69
C ASN A 594 -16.78 42.83 4.03
N THR A 595 -17.53 41.92 3.48
CA THR A 595 -17.30 40.49 3.69
C THR A 595 -16.75 39.85 2.43
N LEU A 596 -15.53 39.32 2.53
CA LEU A 596 -14.91 38.48 1.50
C LEU A 596 -15.26 37.01 1.78
N THR A 597 -15.73 36.29 0.78
CA THR A 597 -15.85 34.84 0.85
C THR A 597 -14.86 34.20 -0.13
N PHE A 598 -14.10 33.25 0.37
CA PHE A 598 -13.26 32.32 -0.35
C PHE A 598 -13.90 30.94 -0.34
N ALA A 599 -13.95 30.27 -1.49
CA ALA A 599 -14.39 28.90 -1.62
C ALA A 599 -13.50 28.12 -2.60
N GLU A 600 -13.16 26.91 -2.22
CA GLU A 600 -12.33 25.98 -2.99
C GLU A 600 -12.95 24.59 -2.96
N SER A 601 -12.92 23.87 -4.08
CA SER A 601 -13.30 22.46 -4.17
C SER A 601 -12.29 21.71 -5.03
N ALA A 602 -11.76 20.61 -4.50
CA ALA A 602 -10.92 19.67 -5.22
C ALA A 602 -11.52 18.26 -5.09
N LEU A 603 -11.76 17.62 -6.23
CA LEU A 603 -12.25 16.24 -6.30
C LEU A 603 -11.18 15.37 -6.94
N LEU A 604 -10.84 14.27 -6.28
CA LEU A 604 -9.94 13.22 -6.76
C LEU A 604 -10.76 11.94 -6.93
N GLY A 605 -11.11 11.62 -8.17
CA GLY A 605 -12.11 10.61 -8.51
C GLY A 605 -11.60 9.17 -8.48
N LYS A 606 -10.28 8.97 -8.36
CA LYS A 606 -9.64 7.64 -8.42
C LYS A 606 -8.72 7.43 -7.22
N ARG A 607 -8.36 6.18 -6.96
CA ARG A 607 -7.25 5.79 -6.08
C ARG A 607 -6.01 5.44 -6.91
N VAL A 608 -6.21 4.68 -7.97
CA VAL A 608 -5.18 4.32 -8.95
C VAL A 608 -5.43 5.12 -10.22
N TYR A 609 -4.39 5.78 -10.71
CA TYR A 609 -4.41 6.68 -11.86
C TYR A 609 -3.52 6.15 -12.96
N ASP A 610 -3.97 6.27 -14.20
CA ASP A 610 -3.15 6.02 -15.38
C ASP A 610 -2.27 7.24 -15.69
N PRO A 611 -1.17 7.09 -16.46
CA PRO A 611 -0.35 8.22 -16.90
C PRO A 611 -1.14 9.34 -17.59
N ALA A 612 -2.21 8.99 -18.31
CA ALA A 612 -3.10 9.94 -18.98
C ALA A 612 -3.87 10.86 -18.02
N ASP A 613 -4.11 10.41 -16.79
CA ASP A 613 -4.80 11.20 -15.75
C ASP A 613 -3.89 12.26 -15.12
N TRP A 614 -2.57 12.15 -15.32
CA TRP A 614 -1.58 12.96 -14.63
C TRP A 614 -1.78 14.45 -14.81
N SER A 615 -2.09 14.90 -16.01
CA SER A 615 -2.27 16.34 -16.29
C SER A 615 -3.36 16.96 -15.41
N ALA A 616 -4.53 16.32 -15.32
CA ALA A 616 -5.64 16.80 -14.50
C ALA A 616 -5.32 16.70 -13.00
N PHE A 617 -4.76 15.58 -12.55
CA PHE A 617 -4.34 15.37 -11.16
C PHE A 617 -3.28 16.40 -10.74
N ARG A 618 -2.22 16.56 -11.54
CA ARG A 618 -1.15 17.53 -11.32
C ARG A 618 -1.68 18.95 -11.20
N GLN A 619 -2.52 19.37 -12.14
CA GLN A 619 -3.08 20.72 -12.14
C GLN A 619 -3.97 20.98 -10.92
N THR A 620 -4.80 20.00 -10.52
CA THR A 620 -5.62 20.07 -9.30
C THR A 620 -4.74 20.30 -8.07
N VAL A 621 -3.71 19.48 -7.90
CA VAL A 621 -2.78 19.59 -6.77
C VAL A 621 -1.97 20.89 -6.81
N ALA A 622 -1.49 21.30 -7.98
CA ALA A 622 -0.72 22.54 -8.16
C ALA A 622 -1.56 23.78 -7.84
N ASN A 623 -2.83 23.80 -8.28
CA ASN A 623 -3.76 24.89 -7.99
C ASN A 623 -3.98 25.03 -6.48
N GLN A 624 -4.25 23.94 -5.79
CA GLN A 624 -4.45 23.95 -4.33
C GLN A 624 -3.21 24.43 -3.58
N LYS A 625 -2.02 23.97 -3.98
CA LYS A 625 -0.74 24.44 -3.41
C LYS A 625 -0.51 25.92 -3.67
N MET A 626 -0.80 26.39 -4.89
CA MET A 626 -0.62 27.79 -5.26
C MET A 626 -1.52 28.72 -4.43
N LEU A 627 -2.80 28.37 -4.21
CA LEU A 627 -3.71 29.16 -3.38
C LEU A 627 -3.27 29.25 -1.92
N ALA A 628 -2.60 28.22 -1.41
CA ALA A 628 -2.05 28.21 -0.06
C ALA A 628 -0.91 29.23 0.14
N GLU A 629 -0.22 29.61 -0.95
CA GLU A 629 0.98 30.45 -0.93
C GLU A 629 0.72 31.85 -1.50
N THR A 630 -0.32 32.03 -2.31
CA THR A 630 -0.57 33.31 -3.01
C THR A 630 -1.57 34.15 -2.23
N PRO A 631 -1.21 35.40 -1.88
CA PRO A 631 -2.11 36.27 -1.14
C PRO A 631 -3.21 36.90 -2.03
N VAL A 632 -4.29 37.31 -1.40
CA VAL A 632 -5.24 38.29 -1.91
C VAL A 632 -4.76 39.67 -1.55
N ILE A 633 -5.06 40.64 -2.41
CA ILE A 633 -4.73 42.04 -2.21
C ILE A 633 -6.01 42.85 -2.33
N LEU A 634 -6.29 43.68 -1.35
CA LEU A 634 -7.40 44.63 -1.41
C LEU A 634 -6.85 46.07 -1.37
N THR A 635 -7.50 46.96 -2.10
CA THR A 635 -7.20 48.37 -2.07
C THR A 635 -8.44 49.17 -1.70
N LYS A 636 -8.21 50.40 -1.17
CA LYS A 636 -9.28 51.36 -0.80
C LYS A 636 -9.98 51.92 -2.02
#